data_a973d26a60a0994a873af1c1e48f4ac2
#
_entry.id   a973d26a60a0994a873af1c1e48f4ac2
#
_cell.length_a   1.000
_cell.length_b   1.000
_cell.length_c   1.000
_cell.angle_alpha   90.00
_cell.angle_beta   90.00
_cell.angle_gamma   90.00
#
_symmetry.space_group_name_H-M   'P 1'
#
loop_
_entity.id
_entity.type
_entity.pdbx_description
1 polymer ?
#
loop_
_entity_poly.entity_id
_entity_poly.type
_entity_poly.pdbx_seq_one_letter_code
_entity_poly.pdbx_strand_id
1 'polypeptide(L)'
;MTYLRGIYLRLAGVLTLVVLVALAANAMLSHRAFERTLAPEMAKKMSSVGASIRSLVLTAVQNDMEFTALYGVDQRFDDVKSEAPEVSYIALTDQRGKILHDRFKAPAGAAEYFRSAPVLALLGTPDTKGVATRVGDQYIVSLPIVSPQQPLGMVHIGIDVRFVDHIVLDMLFDVVVVLVVSLFFTLELLHFMAGAKLEASLRAIGQSLERGASGNFSTPTGEAPESAVGSLFNIMNAALARVNTAYATLAREIEHGRRVPAHERQPGLAQAYSGLQELGQRFRFGQESDQTAVDESQLEKVRAPLFLFILAEELTRPFLPAYVKSLLVPLPGIAPEIVVGFPIALFMFIVAIGQPFLGVYCERAGYRKTMMIGAAVAAAGFVASAFAVNVLDLLLWRSLSALGYAMVFVSGQGYVLDHSTARGRVRSFALFVGAIMAASICGPSIGGILADNIGERPTFVIAALLSLASIAVIRLMPQTRQGRAGAVDTRIPRLSEIFALMANPRFMTVTGLAAMPAKILLTGVCFYLVPLYVLSIGDTQAMAGRILMAYAVMMVVIGPMTPALATTRERMHWLVGGGLVLSGLGGLLMLAGSSVGWVFAAVVLVGIGQSLSISAQAALVSDHCEDAIGKLGEGTVYGVYRLLERLGNALGPLIAAMLVLHFGYRPSFVAIGATVAVCGVMFVFAAHRSTQLHLKPA
;
A
#
# COMPACT_ATOMS: atom_id res chain seq x y z
N MET A 1 14.87 -24.26 13.31
CA MET A 1 14.01 -23.33 12.56
C MET A 1 12.56 -23.28 13.06
N THR A 2 11.91 -24.41 13.34
CA THR A 2 10.53 -24.47 13.85
C THR A 2 10.30 -23.71 15.17
N TYR A 3 11.25 -23.76 16.10
CA TYR A 3 11.13 -23.12 17.42
C TYR A 3 11.19 -21.60 17.38
N LEU A 4 12.09 -21.03 16.58
CA LEU A 4 12.21 -19.57 16.38
C LEU A 4 11.01 -19.00 15.64
N ARG A 5 10.51 -19.72 14.63
CA ARG A 5 9.26 -19.39 13.96
C ARG A 5 8.07 -19.41 14.93
N GLY A 6 8.08 -20.35 15.90
CA GLY A 6 7.10 -20.42 16.98
C GLY A 6 7.16 -19.22 17.94
N ILE A 7 8.36 -18.76 18.32
CA ILE A 7 8.54 -17.57 19.18
C ILE A 7 8.09 -16.31 18.43
N TYR A 8 8.48 -16.18 17.17
CA TYR A 8 8.09 -15.04 16.32
C TYR A 8 6.57 -14.97 16.14
N LEU A 9 5.92 -16.09 15.83
CA LEU A 9 4.46 -16.19 15.71
C LEU A 9 3.75 -15.89 17.04
N ARG A 10 4.31 -16.29 18.17
CA ARG A 10 3.77 -15.95 19.50
C ARG A 10 3.92 -14.46 19.79
N LEU A 11 5.07 -13.86 19.48
CA LEU A 11 5.32 -12.43 19.67
C LEU A 11 4.43 -11.59 18.76
N ALA A 12 4.30 -11.97 17.50
CA ALA A 12 3.35 -11.37 16.57
C ALA A 12 1.90 -11.56 17.03
N GLY A 13 1.54 -12.73 17.54
CA GLY A 13 0.22 -13.01 18.11
C GLY A 13 -0.10 -12.15 19.34
N VAL A 14 0.86 -12.03 20.27
CA VAL A 14 0.72 -11.15 21.45
C VAL A 14 0.59 -9.68 21.01
N LEU A 15 1.41 -9.23 20.07
CA LEU A 15 1.34 -7.86 19.54
C LEU A 15 -0.02 -7.60 18.87
N THR A 16 -0.49 -8.54 18.06
CA THR A 16 -1.82 -8.47 17.43
C THR A 16 -2.94 -8.44 18.46
N LEU A 17 -2.83 -9.24 19.53
CA LEU A 17 -3.79 -9.23 20.62
C LEU A 17 -3.80 -7.88 21.37
N VAL A 18 -2.62 -7.34 21.66
CA VAL A 18 -2.49 -6.01 22.31
C VAL A 18 -3.10 -4.92 21.43
N VAL A 19 -2.86 -4.96 20.12
CA VAL A 19 -3.46 -4.03 19.16
C VAL A 19 -4.97 -4.20 19.12
N LEU A 20 -5.52 -5.43 19.10
CA LEU A 20 -6.96 -5.69 19.13
C LEU A 20 -7.61 -5.18 20.44
N VAL A 21 -6.95 -5.39 21.58
CA VAL A 21 -7.43 -4.88 22.88
C VAL A 21 -7.37 -3.35 22.89
N ALA A 22 -6.31 -2.74 22.38
CA ALA A 22 -6.19 -1.29 22.25
C ALA A 22 -7.28 -0.72 21.30
N LEU A 23 -7.59 -1.40 20.19
CA LEU A 23 -8.68 -1.09 19.28
C LEU A 23 -10.04 -1.09 20.00
N ALA A 24 -10.34 -2.17 20.71
CA ALA A 24 -11.59 -2.32 21.43
C ALA A 24 -11.73 -1.25 22.53
N ALA A 25 -10.66 -0.99 23.27
CA ALA A 25 -10.63 0.05 24.30
C ALA A 25 -10.80 1.45 23.69
N ASN A 26 -10.13 1.74 22.59
CA ASN A 26 -10.24 3.03 21.92
C ASN A 26 -11.61 3.22 21.25
N ALA A 27 -12.19 2.19 20.64
CA ALA A 27 -13.57 2.22 20.13
C ALA A 27 -14.58 2.54 21.23
N MET A 28 -14.41 1.91 22.41
CA MET A 28 -15.26 2.14 23.57
C MET A 28 -15.08 3.56 24.16
N LEU A 29 -13.85 4.05 24.20
CA LEU A 29 -13.53 5.41 24.64
C LEU A 29 -14.04 6.45 23.65
N SER A 30 -13.87 6.22 22.35
CA SER A 30 -14.37 7.11 21.29
C SER A 30 -15.89 7.20 21.31
N HIS A 31 -16.60 6.07 21.50
CA HIS A 31 -18.06 6.09 21.63
C HIS A 31 -18.51 6.90 22.84
N ARG A 32 -17.87 6.74 23.99
CA ARG A 32 -18.18 7.53 25.20
C ARG A 32 -17.79 9.01 25.09
N ALA A 33 -16.66 9.29 24.44
CA ALA A 33 -16.21 10.66 24.19
C ALA A 33 -17.16 11.36 23.20
N PHE A 34 -17.68 10.63 22.23
CA PHE A 34 -18.68 11.11 21.29
C PHE A 34 -19.95 11.57 21.99
N GLU A 35 -20.57 10.71 22.81
CA GLU A 35 -21.81 11.09 23.54
C GLU A 35 -21.60 12.29 24.47
N ARG A 36 -20.39 12.44 25.03
CA ARG A 36 -20.06 13.51 25.98
C ARG A 36 -19.62 14.82 25.34
N THR A 37 -19.03 14.78 24.15
CA THR A 37 -18.35 15.95 23.54
C THR A 37 -19.01 16.39 22.24
N LEU A 38 -19.32 15.49 21.32
CA LEU A 38 -19.80 15.85 19.99
C LEU A 38 -21.29 16.24 20.01
N ALA A 39 -22.15 15.51 20.74
CA ALA A 39 -23.56 15.84 20.82
C ALA A 39 -23.80 17.25 21.43
N PRO A 40 -23.11 17.67 22.50
CA PRO A 40 -23.16 19.04 23.00
C PRO A 40 -22.59 20.09 22.02
N GLU A 41 -21.52 19.77 21.34
CA GLU A 41 -20.91 20.67 20.34
C GLU A 41 -21.82 20.88 19.15
N MET A 42 -22.46 19.83 18.62
CA MET A 42 -23.45 19.93 17.57
C MET A 42 -24.70 20.69 18.04
N ALA A 43 -25.15 20.43 19.27
CA ALA A 43 -26.24 21.22 19.86
C ALA A 43 -25.90 22.71 19.92
N LYS A 44 -24.66 23.06 20.29
CA LYS A 44 -24.16 24.42 20.32
C LYS A 44 -24.13 25.07 18.93
N LYS A 45 -23.64 24.33 17.92
CA LYS A 45 -23.65 24.78 16.51
C LYS A 45 -25.08 25.05 16.04
N MET A 46 -26.00 24.10 16.29
CA MET A 46 -27.39 24.25 15.89
C MET A 46 -28.10 25.35 16.69
N SER A 47 -27.77 25.55 17.95
CA SER A 47 -28.24 26.69 18.71
C SER A 47 -27.81 28.02 18.11
N SER A 48 -26.60 28.11 17.58
CA SER A 48 -26.09 29.30 16.86
C SER A 48 -26.88 29.55 15.56
N VAL A 49 -27.12 28.49 14.79
CA VAL A 49 -27.95 28.55 13.57
C VAL A 49 -29.36 28.98 13.92
N GLY A 50 -29.98 28.36 14.95
CA GLY A 50 -31.33 28.71 15.44
C GLY A 50 -31.41 30.13 15.97
N ALA A 51 -30.36 30.63 16.64
CA ALA A 51 -30.31 32.02 17.09
C ALA A 51 -30.25 33.02 15.89
N SER A 52 -29.60 32.66 14.80
CA SER A 52 -29.60 33.46 13.55
C SER A 52 -31.03 33.52 12.98
N ILE A 53 -31.73 32.38 12.89
CA ILE A 53 -33.11 32.32 12.40
C ILE A 53 -34.03 33.11 13.36
N ARG A 54 -33.86 32.92 14.65
CA ARG A 54 -34.62 33.67 15.70
C ARG A 54 -34.45 35.17 15.52
N SER A 55 -33.22 35.66 15.35
CA SER A 55 -32.94 37.10 15.16
C SER A 55 -33.63 37.64 13.91
N LEU A 56 -33.62 36.90 12.81
CA LEU A 56 -34.29 37.25 11.57
C LEU A 56 -35.81 37.34 11.73
N VAL A 57 -36.42 36.35 12.37
CA VAL A 57 -37.84 36.29 12.64
C VAL A 57 -38.26 37.48 13.55
N LEU A 58 -37.48 37.76 14.59
CA LEU A 58 -37.76 38.90 15.49
C LEU A 58 -37.66 40.22 14.76
N THR A 59 -36.66 40.40 13.88
CA THR A 59 -36.56 41.61 13.04
C THR A 59 -37.75 41.76 12.09
N ALA A 60 -38.21 40.66 11.52
CA ALA A 60 -39.39 40.71 10.62
C ALA A 60 -40.68 41.11 11.43
N VAL A 61 -40.88 40.58 12.61
CA VAL A 61 -41.98 40.93 13.47
C VAL A 61 -41.88 42.36 14.00
N GLN A 62 -40.69 42.88 14.27
CA GLN A 62 -40.46 44.26 14.65
C GLN A 62 -40.78 45.27 13.51
N ASN A 63 -40.72 44.80 12.26
CA ASN A 63 -41.12 45.57 11.08
C ASN A 63 -42.58 45.30 10.66
N ASP A 64 -43.46 45.05 11.63
CA ASP A 64 -44.90 44.87 11.46
C ASP A 64 -45.33 43.67 10.61
N MET A 65 -44.48 42.65 10.41
CA MET A 65 -44.86 41.38 9.79
C MET A 65 -45.58 40.48 10.81
N GLU A 66 -46.72 39.94 10.42
CA GLU A 66 -47.43 39.01 11.26
C GLU A 66 -46.66 37.67 11.37
N PHE A 67 -46.40 37.19 12.60
CA PHE A 67 -45.64 35.95 12.89
C PHE A 67 -46.24 34.70 12.22
N THR A 68 -47.56 34.71 11.98
CA THR A 68 -48.27 33.59 11.34
C THR A 68 -48.16 33.60 9.81
N ALA A 69 -47.72 34.75 9.19
CA ALA A 69 -47.67 34.96 7.76
C ALA A 69 -46.32 35.51 7.29
N LEU A 70 -45.21 34.97 7.85
CA LEU A 70 -43.85 35.37 7.50
C LEU A 70 -43.53 34.99 6.05
N TYR A 71 -43.17 35.98 5.22
CA TYR A 71 -42.77 35.76 3.85
C TYR A 71 -41.25 35.65 3.72
N GLY A 72 -40.75 34.75 2.85
CA GLY A 72 -39.30 34.57 2.57
C GLY A 72 -38.55 33.72 3.59
N VAL A 73 -39.18 33.21 4.64
CA VAL A 73 -38.53 32.36 5.62
C VAL A 73 -38.06 31.01 5.03
N ASP A 74 -38.83 30.46 4.10
CA ASP A 74 -38.47 29.21 3.41
C ASP A 74 -37.17 29.36 2.58
N GLN A 75 -36.95 30.51 1.94
CA GLN A 75 -35.72 30.77 1.20
C GLN A 75 -34.51 30.84 2.15
N ARG A 76 -34.70 31.44 3.35
CA ARG A 76 -33.63 31.44 4.36
C ARG A 76 -33.34 30.05 4.92
N PHE A 77 -34.35 29.20 5.03
CA PHE A 77 -34.14 27.80 5.42
C PHE A 77 -33.34 27.03 4.37
N ASP A 78 -33.54 27.31 3.09
CA ASP A 78 -32.73 26.73 2.01
C ASP A 78 -31.28 27.22 2.08
N ASP A 79 -31.02 28.50 2.36
CA ASP A 79 -29.68 29.04 2.57
C ASP A 79 -28.99 28.35 3.74
N VAL A 80 -29.68 28.23 4.90
CA VAL A 80 -29.15 27.54 6.08
C VAL A 80 -28.82 26.08 5.77
N LYS A 81 -29.66 25.40 4.99
CA LYS A 81 -29.41 24.01 4.59
C LYS A 81 -28.18 23.89 3.70
N SER A 82 -27.90 24.89 2.84
CA SER A 82 -26.73 24.92 2.00
C SER A 82 -25.44 25.19 2.79
N GLU A 83 -25.53 26.01 3.86
CA GLU A 83 -24.41 26.33 4.76
C GLU A 83 -24.17 25.25 5.82
N ALA A 84 -25.20 24.48 6.20
CA ALA A 84 -25.16 23.42 7.21
C ALA A 84 -25.86 22.15 6.68
N PRO A 85 -25.17 21.34 5.86
CA PRO A 85 -25.73 20.12 5.25
C PRO A 85 -26.25 19.09 6.25
N GLU A 86 -25.74 19.11 7.48
CA GLU A 86 -26.14 18.25 8.60
C GLU A 86 -27.57 18.51 9.08
N VAL A 87 -28.15 19.67 8.81
CA VAL A 87 -29.54 19.97 9.17
C VAL A 87 -30.47 19.12 8.33
N SER A 88 -31.32 18.31 8.97
CA SER A 88 -32.30 17.47 8.27
C SER A 88 -33.57 18.23 7.96
N TYR A 89 -34.09 19.01 8.94
CA TYR A 89 -35.27 19.88 8.77
C TYR A 89 -35.20 21.12 9.66
N ILE A 90 -35.97 22.13 9.31
CA ILE A 90 -36.17 23.35 10.10
C ILE A 90 -37.68 23.57 10.18
N ALA A 91 -38.20 23.72 11.41
CA ALA A 91 -39.61 24.00 11.62
C ALA A 91 -39.80 25.22 12.55
N LEU A 92 -40.78 26.03 12.23
CA LEU A 92 -41.26 27.16 13.05
C LEU A 92 -42.62 26.81 13.61
N THR A 93 -42.80 26.94 14.93
CA THR A 93 -44.10 26.66 15.60
C THR A 93 -44.62 27.86 16.33
N ASP A 94 -45.93 27.88 16.54
CA ASP A 94 -46.59 28.82 17.42
C ASP A 94 -46.40 28.45 18.91
N GLN A 95 -47.02 29.24 19.84
CA GLN A 95 -46.98 29.03 21.27
C GLN A 95 -47.58 27.68 21.71
N ARG A 96 -48.41 27.04 20.87
CA ARG A 96 -49.09 25.75 21.17
C ARG A 96 -48.36 24.59 20.47
N GLY A 97 -47.22 24.81 19.85
CA GLY A 97 -46.48 23.80 19.11
C GLY A 97 -47.12 23.40 17.77
N LYS A 98 -48.02 24.23 17.22
CA LYS A 98 -48.53 24.05 15.86
C LYS A 98 -47.52 24.56 14.86
N ILE A 99 -47.19 23.75 13.86
CA ILE A 99 -46.22 24.08 12.80
C ILE A 99 -46.82 25.19 11.92
N LEU A 100 -46.08 26.29 11.77
CA LEU A 100 -46.39 27.41 10.89
C LEU A 100 -45.62 27.29 9.57
N HIS A 101 -44.34 27.01 9.66
CA HIS A 101 -43.45 26.75 8.52
C HIS A 101 -42.68 25.45 8.78
N ASP A 102 -42.61 24.56 7.79
CA ASP A 102 -41.88 23.29 7.82
C ASP A 102 -41.16 23.08 6.51
N ARG A 103 -39.87 23.31 6.55
CA ARG A 103 -39.03 23.07 5.38
C ARG A 103 -38.27 21.75 5.55
N PHE A 104 -38.26 20.92 4.50
CA PHE A 104 -37.69 19.59 4.46
C PHE A 104 -38.46 18.53 5.26
N LYS A 105 -39.70 18.78 5.64
CA LYS A 105 -40.64 17.88 6.31
C LYS A 105 -40.11 17.25 7.59
N ALA A 106 -40.53 17.78 8.71
CA ALA A 106 -40.27 17.20 10.02
C ALA A 106 -40.82 15.76 10.10
N PRO A 107 -40.11 14.80 10.71
CA PRO A 107 -40.59 13.43 10.85
C PRO A 107 -41.87 13.36 11.65
N ALA A 108 -42.66 12.28 11.44
CA ALA A 108 -44.00 12.15 12.01
C ALA A 108 -44.07 12.28 13.56
N GLY A 109 -43.04 11.90 14.29
CA GLY A 109 -42.96 12.05 15.76
C GLY A 109 -42.57 13.46 16.25
N ALA A 110 -42.03 14.33 15.37
CA ALA A 110 -41.60 15.65 15.80
C ALA A 110 -42.74 16.59 16.15
N ALA A 111 -43.87 16.49 15.47
CA ALA A 111 -45.05 17.30 15.76
C ALA A 111 -45.64 17.02 17.18
N GLU A 112 -45.57 15.81 17.65
CA GLU A 112 -45.97 15.43 19.03
C GLU A 112 -44.95 15.98 20.04
N TYR A 113 -43.68 15.87 19.75
CA TYR A 113 -42.61 16.45 20.57
C TYR A 113 -42.73 17.96 20.69
N PHE A 114 -43.06 18.70 19.62
CA PHE A 114 -43.23 20.15 19.65
C PHE A 114 -44.37 20.60 20.58
N ARG A 115 -45.36 19.77 20.79
CA ARG A 115 -46.50 20.01 21.72
C ARG A 115 -46.25 19.51 23.13
N SER A 116 -45.12 18.88 23.38
CA SER A 116 -44.81 18.31 24.70
C SER A 116 -44.57 19.38 25.76
N ALA A 117 -44.99 19.12 26.97
CA ALA A 117 -44.88 20.05 28.10
C ALA A 117 -43.42 20.54 28.35
N PRO A 118 -42.38 19.71 28.25
CA PRO A 118 -41.00 20.18 28.42
C PRO A 118 -40.56 21.20 27.35
N VAL A 119 -41.02 21.02 26.11
CA VAL A 119 -40.68 21.95 24.99
C VAL A 119 -41.42 23.26 25.17
N LEU A 120 -42.69 23.23 25.47
CA LEU A 120 -43.50 24.44 25.69
C LEU A 120 -43.05 25.23 26.92
N ALA A 121 -42.48 24.58 27.93
CA ALA A 121 -41.91 25.24 29.09
C ALA A 121 -40.68 26.13 28.74
N LEU A 122 -39.99 25.87 27.64
CA LEU A 122 -38.89 26.71 27.14
C LEU A 122 -39.33 28.13 26.75
N LEU A 123 -40.59 28.33 26.40
CA LEU A 123 -41.16 29.66 26.12
C LEU A 123 -41.08 30.62 27.31
N GLY A 124 -41.06 30.09 28.55
CA GLY A 124 -40.90 30.86 29.78
C GLY A 124 -39.47 31.26 30.12
N THR A 125 -38.46 30.81 29.35
CA THR A 125 -37.04 31.02 29.62
C THR A 125 -36.33 31.59 28.39
N PRO A 126 -36.43 32.89 28.12
CA PRO A 126 -35.97 33.53 26.88
C PRO A 126 -34.43 33.40 26.63
N ASP A 127 -33.64 33.21 27.68
CA ASP A 127 -32.18 33.12 27.61
C ASP A 127 -31.63 31.70 27.48
N THR A 128 -32.46 30.69 27.27
CA THR A 128 -32.01 29.31 27.14
C THR A 128 -31.19 29.10 25.87
N LYS A 129 -29.97 28.67 26.06
CA LYS A 129 -29.19 27.94 25.03
C LYS A 129 -30.01 26.72 24.67
N GLY A 130 -30.35 26.55 23.38
CA GLY A 130 -31.21 25.49 22.92
C GLY A 130 -30.89 24.11 23.53
N VAL A 131 -31.91 23.38 23.92
CA VAL A 131 -31.78 22.03 24.49
C VAL A 131 -31.88 21.04 23.35
N ALA A 132 -30.84 20.23 23.18
CA ALA A 132 -30.87 19.13 22.22
C ALA A 132 -31.52 17.91 22.87
N THR A 133 -32.57 17.40 22.26
CA THR A 133 -33.27 16.18 22.70
C THR A 133 -33.33 15.18 21.55
N ARG A 134 -33.03 13.92 21.84
CA ARG A 134 -33.20 12.85 20.84
C ARG A 134 -34.66 12.42 20.77
N VAL A 135 -35.24 12.51 19.59
CA VAL A 135 -36.64 12.08 19.32
C VAL A 135 -36.59 11.13 18.11
N GLY A 136 -36.74 9.83 18.38
CA GLY A 136 -36.60 8.80 17.35
C GLY A 136 -35.22 8.83 16.67
N ASP A 137 -35.18 8.98 15.36
CA ASP A 137 -33.96 9.06 14.52
C ASP A 137 -33.43 10.49 14.33
N GLN A 138 -33.87 11.45 15.18
CA GLN A 138 -33.45 12.86 15.05
C GLN A 138 -32.98 13.39 16.40
N TYR A 139 -31.93 14.23 16.34
CA TYR A 139 -31.62 15.16 17.43
C TYR A 139 -32.28 16.50 17.11
N ILE A 140 -33.15 16.96 18.00
CA ILE A 140 -33.92 18.20 17.83
C ILE A 140 -33.39 19.26 18.79
N VAL A 141 -33.00 20.39 18.26
CA VAL A 141 -32.66 21.59 19.04
C VAL A 141 -33.80 22.57 18.93
N SER A 142 -34.40 22.92 20.08
CA SER A 142 -35.54 23.83 20.16
C SER A 142 -35.12 25.13 20.83
N LEU A 143 -35.41 26.27 20.18
CA LEU A 143 -35.10 27.60 20.70
C LEU A 143 -36.39 28.44 20.74
N PRO A 144 -36.68 29.11 21.88
CA PRO A 144 -37.85 29.98 21.98
C PRO A 144 -37.62 31.29 21.21
N ILE A 145 -38.70 31.78 20.58
CA ILE A 145 -38.77 33.09 19.97
C ILE A 145 -39.68 33.97 20.86
N VAL A 146 -39.03 34.85 21.59
CA VAL A 146 -39.73 35.72 22.56
C VAL A 146 -39.51 37.15 22.15
N SER A 147 -40.59 37.90 21.91
CA SER A 147 -40.62 39.35 21.75
C SER A 147 -40.67 40.02 23.13
N PRO A 148 -40.25 41.29 23.31
CA PRO A 148 -40.31 42.01 24.57
C PRO A 148 -41.68 42.05 25.20
N GLN A 149 -42.73 41.85 24.42
CA GLN A 149 -44.13 41.95 24.86
C GLN A 149 -44.80 40.59 25.12
N GLN A 150 -44.37 39.52 24.41
CA GLN A 150 -44.95 38.17 24.56
C GLN A 150 -44.12 37.10 23.85
N PRO A 151 -44.20 35.84 24.30
CA PRO A 151 -43.63 34.72 23.52
C PRO A 151 -44.38 34.59 22.20
N LEU A 152 -43.66 34.36 21.09
CA LEU A 152 -44.25 34.23 19.77
C LEU A 152 -44.37 32.77 19.34
N GLY A 153 -43.37 31.95 19.62
CA GLY A 153 -43.30 30.56 19.22
C GLY A 153 -41.88 29.99 19.39
N MET A 154 -41.53 28.97 18.59
CA MET A 154 -40.24 28.30 18.68
C MET A 154 -39.71 27.99 17.29
N VAL A 155 -38.37 27.97 17.18
CA VAL A 155 -37.67 27.37 16.06
C VAL A 155 -37.09 26.01 16.49
N HIS A 156 -37.30 25.00 15.65
CA HIS A 156 -36.81 23.64 15.85
C HIS A 156 -35.91 23.27 14.69
N ILE A 157 -34.72 22.77 15.01
CA ILE A 157 -33.73 22.31 14.01
C ILE A 157 -33.46 20.83 14.30
N GLY A 158 -33.67 19.98 13.30
CA GLY A 158 -33.44 18.55 13.37
C GLY A 158 -32.15 18.16 12.69
N ILE A 159 -31.42 17.20 13.30
CA ILE A 159 -30.23 16.54 12.74
C ILE A 159 -30.54 15.05 12.68
N ASP A 160 -30.29 14.41 11.55
CA ASP A 160 -30.46 12.97 11.41
C ASP A 160 -29.40 12.21 12.25
N VAL A 161 -29.81 11.27 13.07
CA VAL A 161 -28.94 10.40 13.86
C VAL A 161 -27.99 9.62 12.93
N ARG A 162 -28.46 9.23 11.74
CA ARG A 162 -27.62 8.53 10.76
C ARG A 162 -26.42 9.35 10.30
N PHE A 163 -26.56 10.67 10.18
CA PHE A 163 -25.45 11.56 9.88
C PHE A 163 -24.39 11.53 10.98
N VAL A 164 -24.86 11.50 12.21
CA VAL A 164 -24.01 11.43 13.40
C VAL A 164 -23.34 10.05 13.50
N ASP A 165 -24.08 8.98 13.28
CA ASP A 165 -23.54 7.60 13.27
C ASP A 165 -22.48 7.43 12.15
N HIS A 166 -22.66 8.08 11.02
CA HIS A 166 -21.71 8.05 9.92
C HIS A 166 -20.37 8.69 10.31
N ILE A 167 -20.41 9.85 10.97
CA ILE A 167 -19.21 10.53 11.48
C ILE A 167 -18.46 9.64 12.49
N VAL A 168 -19.21 9.01 13.42
CA VAL A 168 -18.61 8.09 14.40
C VAL A 168 -17.97 6.89 13.74
N LEU A 169 -18.65 6.32 12.75
CA LEU A 169 -18.12 5.17 12.00
C LEU A 169 -16.85 5.55 11.24
N ASP A 170 -16.81 6.73 10.63
CA ASP A 170 -15.61 7.23 9.94
C ASP A 170 -14.45 7.45 10.89
N MET A 171 -14.67 8.08 12.04
CA MET A 171 -13.66 8.22 13.08
C MET A 171 -13.16 6.85 13.59
N LEU A 172 -14.05 5.87 13.74
CA LEU A 172 -13.68 4.51 14.13
C LEU A 172 -12.80 3.85 13.07
N PHE A 173 -13.16 4.00 11.79
CA PHE A 173 -12.35 3.48 10.69
C PHE A 173 -10.95 4.14 10.64
N ASP A 174 -10.85 5.45 10.88
CA ASP A 174 -9.55 6.14 10.94
C ASP A 174 -8.66 5.56 12.05
N VAL A 175 -9.24 5.32 13.22
CA VAL A 175 -8.54 4.70 14.34
C VAL A 175 -8.08 3.29 13.98
N VAL A 176 -8.93 2.47 13.34
CA VAL A 176 -8.57 1.12 12.88
C VAL A 176 -7.42 1.18 11.89
N VAL A 177 -7.48 2.09 10.93
CA VAL A 177 -6.42 2.29 9.93
C VAL A 177 -5.10 2.67 10.60
N VAL A 178 -5.11 3.66 11.49
CA VAL A 178 -3.90 4.11 12.21
C VAL A 178 -3.28 2.98 13.02
N LEU A 179 -4.11 2.13 13.66
CA LEU A 179 -3.62 0.97 14.42
C LEU A 179 -3.04 -0.13 13.53
N VAL A 180 -3.71 -0.47 12.43
CA VAL A 180 -3.18 -1.43 11.45
C VAL A 180 -1.84 -0.96 10.90
N VAL A 181 -1.74 0.31 10.57
CA VAL A 181 -0.50 0.91 10.08
C VAL A 181 0.59 0.91 11.15
N SER A 182 0.24 1.31 12.38
CA SER A 182 1.18 1.28 13.52
C SER A 182 1.68 -0.15 13.77
N LEU A 183 0.82 -1.16 13.62
CA LEU A 183 1.20 -2.57 13.71
C LEU A 183 2.20 -2.94 12.62
N PHE A 184 1.92 -2.62 11.35
CA PHE A 184 2.84 -2.90 10.25
C PHE A 184 4.17 -2.16 10.42
N PHE A 185 4.14 -0.89 10.79
CA PHE A 185 5.34 -0.11 11.05
C PHE A 185 6.18 -0.71 12.18
N THR A 186 5.54 -1.12 13.28
CA THR A 186 6.21 -1.75 14.41
C THR A 186 6.78 -3.11 14.02
N LEU A 187 6.06 -3.92 13.23
CA LEU A 187 6.55 -5.20 12.71
C LEU A 187 7.75 -5.01 11.78
N GLU A 188 7.73 -4.01 10.90
CA GLU A 188 8.87 -3.69 10.03
C GLU A 188 10.09 -3.23 10.83
N LEU A 189 9.88 -2.38 11.84
CA LEU A 189 10.94 -1.93 12.73
C LEU A 189 11.50 -3.09 13.57
N LEU A 190 10.63 -3.95 14.09
CA LEU A 190 11.03 -5.14 14.85
C LEU A 190 11.85 -6.11 13.97
N HIS A 191 11.41 -6.34 12.72
CA HIS A 191 12.18 -7.13 11.74
C HIS A 191 13.55 -6.54 11.48
N PHE A 192 13.62 -5.21 11.30
CA PHE A 192 14.89 -4.53 11.08
C PHE A 192 15.82 -4.63 12.29
N MET A 193 15.28 -4.45 13.50
CA MET A 193 16.10 -4.49 14.72
C MET A 193 16.46 -5.92 15.16
N ALA A 194 15.52 -6.84 15.13
CA ALA A 194 15.71 -8.23 15.60
C ALA A 194 16.35 -9.11 14.53
N GLY A 195 15.95 -8.96 13.25
CA GLY A 195 16.48 -9.73 12.13
C GLY A 195 17.97 -9.48 11.92
N ALA A 196 18.39 -8.22 12.00
CA ALA A 196 19.78 -7.85 11.74
C ALA A 196 20.81 -8.41 12.75
N LYS A 197 20.42 -8.61 14.01
CA LYS A 197 21.35 -9.04 15.07
C LYS A 197 21.12 -10.46 15.58
N LEU A 198 19.89 -10.87 15.75
CA LEU A 198 19.56 -12.16 16.39
C LEU A 198 19.49 -13.32 15.39
N GLU A 199 18.81 -13.13 14.29
CA GLU A 199 18.58 -14.18 13.29
C GLU A 199 19.87 -14.54 12.54
N ALA A 200 20.71 -13.56 12.22
CA ALA A 200 22.03 -13.77 11.61
C ALA A 200 22.92 -14.63 12.51
N SER A 201 23.01 -14.27 13.79
CA SER A 201 23.84 -15.02 14.78
C SER A 201 23.32 -16.44 14.98
N LEU A 202 22.02 -16.62 15.11
CA LEU A 202 21.42 -17.95 15.32
C LEU A 202 21.51 -18.83 14.07
N ARG A 203 21.38 -18.27 12.87
CA ARG A 203 21.61 -19.00 11.62
C ARG A 203 23.06 -19.44 11.48
N ALA A 204 24.02 -18.57 11.80
CA ALA A 204 25.44 -18.92 11.75
C ALA A 204 25.76 -20.07 12.69
N ILE A 205 25.23 -20.06 13.91
CA ILE A 205 25.35 -21.16 14.87
C ILE A 205 24.68 -22.43 14.33
N GLY A 206 23.44 -22.32 13.84
CA GLY A 206 22.70 -23.45 13.28
C GLY A 206 23.42 -24.11 12.10
N GLN A 207 23.92 -23.31 11.15
CA GLN A 207 24.69 -23.81 10.02
C GLN A 207 26.02 -24.45 10.42
N SER A 208 26.69 -23.91 11.44
CA SER A 208 27.94 -24.49 11.93
C SER A 208 27.68 -25.79 12.69
N LEU A 209 26.59 -25.90 13.44
CA LEU A 209 26.16 -27.14 14.08
C LEU A 209 25.77 -28.22 13.05
N GLU A 210 25.03 -27.84 12.01
CA GLU A 210 24.60 -28.76 10.95
C GLU A 210 25.80 -29.23 10.12
N ARG A 211 26.79 -28.36 9.85
CA ARG A 211 28.06 -28.75 9.26
C ARG A 211 28.84 -29.68 10.14
N GLY A 212 28.95 -29.39 11.45
CA GLY A 212 29.59 -30.30 12.41
C GLY A 212 28.91 -31.65 12.46
N ALA A 213 27.59 -31.69 12.46
CA ALA A 213 26.81 -32.93 12.42
C ALA A 213 27.02 -33.73 11.12
N SER A 214 27.28 -33.07 10.01
CA SER A 214 27.63 -33.71 8.72
C SER A 214 29.11 -34.06 8.58
N GLY A 215 29.92 -33.91 9.66
CA GLY A 215 31.35 -34.22 9.65
C GLY A 215 32.26 -33.14 9.07
N ASN A 216 31.76 -31.95 8.84
CA ASN A 216 32.57 -30.82 8.39
C ASN A 216 32.94 -29.92 9.57
N PHE A 217 34.16 -30.06 10.07
CA PHE A 217 34.73 -29.29 11.18
C PHE A 217 35.57 -28.10 10.75
N SER A 218 35.54 -27.68 9.46
CA SER A 218 36.26 -26.50 9.01
C SER A 218 35.79 -25.25 9.74
N THR A 219 36.75 -24.37 10.11
CA THR A 219 36.43 -23.07 10.74
C THR A 219 35.96 -22.06 9.68
N PRO A 220 34.81 -21.41 9.88
CA PRO A 220 34.35 -20.33 9.00
C PRO A 220 35.25 -19.11 9.14
N THR A 221 35.53 -18.42 8.02
CA THR A 221 36.40 -17.23 7.95
C THR A 221 35.70 -15.90 8.27
N GLY A 222 34.40 -15.90 8.65
CA GLY A 222 33.61 -14.70 8.92
C GLY A 222 33.81 -14.13 10.33
N GLU A 223 33.78 -12.79 10.46
CA GLU A 223 33.73 -12.12 11.75
C GLU A 223 32.42 -12.44 12.48
N ALA A 224 32.50 -12.67 13.79
CA ALA A 224 31.32 -12.90 14.62
C ALA A 224 30.45 -11.64 14.68
N PRO A 225 29.13 -11.77 14.56
CA PRO A 225 28.21 -10.65 14.76
C PRO A 225 28.39 -10.07 16.17
N GLU A 226 28.48 -8.74 16.29
CA GLU A 226 28.51 -8.03 17.57
C GLU A 226 27.14 -8.15 18.28
N SER A 227 26.90 -9.26 18.95
CA SER A 227 25.67 -9.52 19.71
C SER A 227 25.94 -10.45 20.89
N ALA A 228 25.07 -10.47 21.90
CA ALA A 228 25.13 -11.42 23.01
C ALA A 228 25.12 -12.89 22.54
N VAL A 229 24.47 -13.19 21.41
CA VAL A 229 24.46 -14.52 20.77
C VAL A 229 25.73 -14.75 19.94
N GLY A 230 26.43 -13.70 19.51
CA GLY A 230 27.72 -13.77 18.82
C GLY A 230 28.83 -14.36 19.74
N SER A 231 28.69 -14.20 21.04
CA SER A 231 29.61 -14.84 22.02
C SER A 231 29.53 -16.37 21.95
N LEU A 232 28.34 -16.95 21.76
CA LEU A 232 28.15 -18.39 21.57
C LEU A 232 28.80 -18.87 20.23
N PHE A 233 28.66 -18.08 19.17
CA PHE A 233 29.33 -18.34 17.89
C PHE A 233 30.85 -18.34 18.05
N ASN A 234 31.41 -17.41 18.81
CA ASN A 234 32.84 -17.35 19.12
C ASN A 234 33.31 -18.56 19.93
N ILE A 235 32.55 -19.00 20.92
CA ILE A 235 32.86 -20.20 21.71
C ILE A 235 32.88 -21.42 20.80
N MET A 236 31.91 -21.55 19.90
CA MET A 236 31.83 -22.66 18.96
C MET A 236 32.96 -22.63 17.95
N ASN A 237 33.30 -21.48 17.39
CA ASN A 237 34.45 -21.34 16.49
C ASN A 237 35.76 -21.63 17.19
N ALA A 238 35.91 -21.24 18.44
CA ALA A 238 37.09 -21.60 19.25
C ALA A 238 37.16 -23.11 19.50
N ALA A 239 36.04 -23.80 19.69
CA ALA A 239 36.01 -25.26 19.80
C ALA A 239 36.41 -25.92 18.47
N LEU A 240 35.87 -25.50 17.34
CA LEU A 240 36.24 -25.98 16.01
C LEU A 240 37.72 -25.73 15.72
N ALA A 241 38.23 -24.53 16.05
CA ALA A 241 39.65 -24.19 15.88
C ALA A 241 40.56 -25.15 16.73
N ARG A 242 40.15 -25.49 17.93
CA ARG A 242 40.89 -26.50 18.77
C ARG A 242 40.92 -27.85 18.07
N VAL A 243 39.80 -28.32 17.53
CA VAL A 243 39.73 -29.61 16.81
C VAL A 243 40.64 -29.56 15.57
N ASN A 244 40.62 -28.50 14.79
CA ASN A 244 41.49 -28.34 13.63
C ASN A 244 43.00 -28.28 14.00
N THR A 245 43.33 -27.56 15.09
CA THR A 245 44.69 -27.46 15.59
C THR A 245 45.19 -28.84 16.07
N ALA A 246 44.36 -29.59 16.81
CA ALA A 246 44.70 -30.94 17.25
C ALA A 246 44.93 -31.88 16.04
N TYR A 247 44.02 -31.85 15.05
CA TYR A 247 44.21 -32.65 13.82
C TYR A 247 45.50 -32.23 13.06
N ALA A 248 45.74 -30.94 12.88
CA ALA A 248 46.97 -30.46 12.19
C ALA A 248 48.26 -30.78 12.95
N THR A 249 48.22 -30.78 14.28
CA THR A 249 49.34 -31.15 15.12
C THR A 249 49.64 -32.65 15.00
N LEU A 250 48.61 -33.49 15.11
CA LEU A 250 48.71 -34.94 14.95
C LEU A 250 49.23 -35.30 13.55
N ALA A 251 48.72 -34.63 12.50
CA ALA A 251 49.17 -34.81 11.12
C ALA A 251 50.67 -34.48 10.95
N ARG A 252 51.13 -33.41 11.59
CA ARG A 252 52.54 -32.98 11.55
C ARG A 252 53.43 -33.97 12.31
N GLU A 253 53.03 -34.44 13.46
CA GLU A 253 53.81 -35.44 14.25
C GLU A 253 53.92 -36.76 13.51
N ILE A 254 52.83 -37.26 12.91
CA ILE A 254 52.87 -38.49 12.10
C ILE A 254 53.74 -38.33 10.87
N GLU A 255 53.68 -37.19 10.17
CA GLU A 255 54.49 -36.93 9.02
C GLU A 255 55.98 -36.76 9.38
N HIS A 256 56.28 -36.14 10.53
CA HIS A 256 57.65 -36.06 11.05
C HIS A 256 58.17 -37.45 11.39
N GLY A 257 57.42 -38.30 12.07
CA GLY A 257 57.75 -39.69 12.37
C GLY A 257 58.03 -40.53 11.10
N ARG A 258 57.32 -40.25 10.01
CA ARG A 258 57.59 -40.93 8.70
C ARG A 258 58.90 -40.55 8.05
N ARG A 259 59.45 -39.35 8.30
CA ARG A 259 60.75 -38.88 7.78
C ARG A 259 61.92 -39.45 8.52
N VAL A 260 61.72 -40.08 9.72
CA VAL A 260 62.76 -40.77 10.49
C VAL A 260 63.11 -42.09 9.81
N PRO A 261 64.42 -42.51 9.77
CA PRO A 261 64.85 -43.77 9.20
C PRO A 261 64.10 -44.99 9.73
N ALA A 262 63.90 -46.02 8.91
CA ALA A 262 62.98 -47.12 9.21
C ALA A 262 63.34 -47.91 10.52
N HIS A 263 64.63 -47.90 10.90
CA HIS A 263 65.11 -48.59 12.11
C HIS A 263 64.85 -47.80 13.41
N GLU A 264 64.51 -46.53 13.35
CA GLU A 264 64.19 -45.64 14.48
C GLU A 264 62.69 -45.36 14.59
N ARG A 265 61.83 -45.88 13.68
CA ARG A 265 60.40 -45.61 13.66
C ARG A 265 59.70 -46.28 14.84
N GLN A 266 58.82 -45.53 15.51
CA GLN A 266 58.00 -46.08 16.60
C GLN A 266 57.03 -47.14 16.08
N PRO A 267 56.84 -48.27 16.85
CA PRO A 267 55.85 -49.27 16.52
C PRO A 267 54.43 -48.63 16.56
N GLY A 268 53.63 -48.86 15.51
CA GLY A 268 52.28 -48.30 15.41
C GLY A 268 52.15 -47.07 14.53
N LEU A 269 53.25 -46.48 14.04
CA LEU A 269 53.21 -45.28 13.13
C LEU A 269 52.39 -45.54 11.86
N ALA A 270 52.46 -46.77 11.32
CA ALA A 270 51.70 -47.15 10.12
C ALA A 270 50.17 -47.15 10.39
N GLN A 271 49.77 -47.65 11.58
CA GLN A 271 48.39 -47.63 12.01
C GLN A 271 47.89 -46.21 12.30
N ALA A 272 48.72 -45.38 12.92
CA ALA A 272 48.40 -43.96 13.14
C ALA A 272 48.19 -43.21 11.84
N TYR A 273 49.01 -43.47 10.83
CA TYR A 273 48.89 -42.86 9.51
C TYR A 273 47.59 -43.30 8.79
N SER A 274 47.29 -44.61 8.78
CA SER A 274 46.04 -45.13 8.20
C SER A 274 44.81 -44.54 8.89
N GLY A 275 44.81 -44.45 10.24
CA GLY A 275 43.74 -43.81 11.01
C GLY A 275 43.59 -42.30 10.68
N LEU A 276 44.72 -41.60 10.51
CA LEU A 276 44.66 -40.18 10.11
C LEU A 276 44.07 -40.00 8.69
N GLN A 277 44.42 -40.91 7.77
CA GLN A 277 43.84 -40.88 6.40
C GLN A 277 42.33 -41.18 6.44
N GLU A 278 41.89 -42.13 7.24
CA GLU A 278 40.47 -42.47 7.41
C GLU A 278 39.69 -41.29 8.00
N LEU A 279 40.27 -40.62 9.02
CA LEU A 279 39.66 -39.40 9.60
C LEU A 279 39.58 -38.27 8.54
N GLY A 280 40.61 -38.06 7.73
CA GLY A 280 40.62 -37.04 6.65
C GLY A 280 39.67 -37.36 5.50
N GLN A 281 39.39 -38.64 5.22
CA GLN A 281 38.37 -39.04 4.22
C GLN A 281 36.96 -38.92 4.76
N ARG A 282 36.73 -39.20 6.04
CA ARG A 282 35.42 -39.21 6.68
C ARG A 282 34.98 -37.82 7.15
N PHE A 283 35.93 -36.98 7.55
CA PHE A 283 35.69 -35.64 8.10
C PHE A 283 36.49 -34.58 7.35
N ARG A 284 35.96 -33.36 7.29
CA ARG A 284 36.66 -32.20 6.69
C ARG A 284 37.23 -31.33 7.80
N PHE A 285 38.52 -31.05 7.73
CA PHE A 285 39.27 -30.18 8.63
C PHE A 285 39.91 -29.03 7.86
N GLY A 286 40.32 -27.96 8.58
CA GLY A 286 41.03 -26.83 8.01
C GLY A 286 40.24 -25.52 8.03
N GLN A 287 40.73 -24.53 7.31
CA GLN A 287 39.97 -23.30 7.08
C GLN A 287 39.11 -23.49 5.83
N GLU A 288 37.89 -23.02 5.89
CA GLU A 288 37.02 -22.97 4.71
C GLU A 288 37.65 -21.99 3.73
N SER A 289 38.07 -22.49 2.55
CA SER A 289 38.49 -21.57 1.47
C SER A 289 37.33 -20.67 1.15
N ASP A 290 37.57 -19.38 1.16
CA ASP A 290 36.63 -18.27 1.01
C ASP A 290 35.90 -18.33 -0.35
N GLN A 291 35.07 -19.36 -0.56
CA GLN A 291 34.06 -19.40 -1.59
C GLN A 291 32.80 -18.76 -1.01
N THR A 292 32.88 -17.41 -0.91
CA THR A 292 31.74 -16.52 -1.05
C THR A 292 30.41 -17.04 -0.47
N ALA A 293 30.36 -17.23 0.84
CA ALA A 293 29.08 -17.32 1.54
C ALA A 293 28.36 -15.98 1.33
N VAL A 294 27.36 -15.97 0.45
CA VAL A 294 26.46 -14.83 0.27
C VAL A 294 25.77 -14.62 1.61
N ASP A 295 26.05 -13.51 2.26
CA ASP A 295 25.44 -13.20 3.57
C ASP A 295 23.99 -12.79 3.38
N GLU A 296 23.10 -13.79 3.38
CA GLU A 296 21.65 -13.57 3.28
C GLU A 296 21.09 -12.71 4.42
N SER A 297 21.83 -12.52 5.53
CA SER A 297 21.41 -11.66 6.63
C SER A 297 21.32 -10.17 6.23
N GLN A 298 22.03 -9.79 5.18
CA GLN A 298 22.02 -8.43 4.65
C GLN A 298 20.72 -8.10 3.91
N LEU A 299 19.99 -9.11 3.45
CA LEU A 299 18.73 -8.93 2.73
C LEU A 299 17.63 -8.30 3.58
N GLU A 300 17.63 -8.60 4.87
CA GLU A 300 16.62 -8.03 5.79
C GLU A 300 16.83 -6.53 6.02
N LYS A 301 18.07 -6.04 5.85
CA LYS A 301 18.41 -4.62 6.03
C LYS A 301 17.85 -3.72 4.92
N VAL A 302 17.51 -4.26 3.74
CA VAL A 302 16.91 -3.47 2.65
C VAL A 302 15.43 -3.20 2.87
N ARG A 303 14.77 -4.00 3.69
CA ARG A 303 13.32 -4.00 3.86
C ARG A 303 12.80 -2.70 4.48
N ALA A 304 13.38 -2.27 5.60
CA ALA A 304 12.94 -1.06 6.29
C ALA A 304 13.14 0.24 5.48
N PRO A 305 14.29 0.52 4.86
CA PRO A 305 14.45 1.72 4.04
C PRO A 305 13.54 1.71 2.81
N LEU A 306 13.33 0.52 2.20
CA LEU A 306 12.41 0.39 1.08
C LEU A 306 10.97 0.64 1.52
N PHE A 307 10.54 0.09 2.67
CA PHE A 307 9.23 0.34 3.23
C PHE A 307 8.99 1.84 3.47
N LEU A 308 9.91 2.54 4.14
CA LEU A 308 9.80 3.96 4.42
C LEU A 308 9.71 4.80 3.13
N PHE A 309 10.52 4.47 2.14
CA PHE A 309 10.54 5.18 0.87
C PHE A 309 9.26 4.96 0.05
N ILE A 310 8.83 3.70 -0.07
CA ILE A 310 7.59 3.38 -0.79
C ILE A 310 6.38 3.95 -0.07
N LEU A 311 6.37 3.93 1.28
CA LEU A 311 5.32 4.55 2.08
C LEU A 311 5.18 6.04 1.75
N ALA A 312 6.30 6.76 1.58
CA ALA A 312 6.30 8.17 1.19
C ALA A 312 5.58 8.43 -0.15
N GLU A 313 5.80 7.58 -1.15
CA GLU A 313 5.11 7.69 -2.44
C GLU A 313 3.63 7.29 -2.33
N GLU A 314 3.33 6.19 -1.62
CA GLU A 314 1.97 5.68 -1.46
C GLU A 314 1.04 6.64 -0.70
N LEU A 315 1.59 7.48 0.19
CA LEU A 315 0.83 8.55 0.87
C LEU A 315 0.16 9.50 -0.12
N THR A 316 0.77 9.74 -1.28
CA THR A 316 0.28 10.75 -2.22
C THR A 316 -0.86 10.26 -3.11
N ARG A 317 -1.06 8.94 -3.23
CA ARG A 317 -2.01 8.34 -4.19
C ARG A 317 -3.47 8.73 -4.01
N PRO A 318 -4.06 8.73 -2.80
CA PRO A 318 -5.48 8.97 -2.64
C PRO A 318 -5.89 10.41 -2.96
N PHE A 319 -5.01 11.38 -2.74
CA PHE A 319 -5.33 12.80 -2.92
C PHE A 319 -4.72 13.43 -4.18
N LEU A 320 -3.73 12.76 -4.82
CA LEU A 320 -3.04 13.36 -5.98
C LEU A 320 -3.97 13.85 -7.10
N PRO A 321 -5.00 13.07 -7.54
CA PRO A 321 -5.91 13.57 -8.57
C PRO A 321 -6.72 14.80 -8.14
N ALA A 322 -7.12 14.87 -6.87
CA ALA A 322 -7.80 16.03 -6.30
C ALA A 322 -6.88 17.24 -6.21
N TYR A 323 -5.65 17.06 -5.76
CA TYR A 323 -4.64 18.10 -5.70
C TYR A 323 -4.32 18.66 -7.10
N VAL A 324 -4.20 17.81 -8.11
CA VAL A 324 -4.05 18.25 -9.51
C VAL A 324 -5.24 19.09 -9.94
N LYS A 325 -6.47 18.66 -9.59
CA LYS A 325 -7.69 19.40 -9.91
C LYS A 325 -7.72 20.80 -9.29
N SER A 326 -7.18 20.97 -8.08
CA SER A 326 -7.08 22.28 -7.41
C SER A 326 -6.04 23.23 -8.04
N LEU A 327 -5.06 22.67 -8.77
CA LEU A 327 -3.98 23.40 -9.45
C LEU A 327 -4.24 23.59 -10.96
N LEU A 328 -5.44 23.24 -11.45
CA LEU A 328 -5.75 23.31 -12.87
C LEU A 328 -5.67 24.75 -13.39
N VAL A 329 -4.89 24.91 -14.44
CA VAL A 329 -4.90 26.09 -15.30
C VAL A 329 -5.47 25.67 -16.66
N PRO A 330 -6.37 26.43 -17.27
CA PRO A 330 -6.90 26.09 -18.58
C PRO A 330 -5.77 25.95 -19.60
N LEU A 331 -5.57 24.73 -20.11
CA LEU A 331 -4.63 24.49 -21.22
C LEU A 331 -5.40 24.50 -22.53
N PRO A 332 -5.00 25.33 -23.52
CA PRO A 332 -5.70 25.41 -24.79
C PRO A 332 -5.77 24.03 -25.49
N GLY A 333 -6.98 23.59 -25.82
CA GLY A 333 -7.19 22.33 -26.56
C GLY A 333 -7.11 21.03 -25.76
N ILE A 334 -6.92 21.09 -24.45
CA ILE A 334 -6.88 19.86 -23.60
C ILE A 334 -7.95 19.97 -22.50
N ALA A 335 -8.79 18.94 -22.42
CA ALA A 335 -9.83 18.88 -21.40
C ALA A 335 -9.26 18.72 -19.99
N PRO A 336 -9.84 19.35 -18.95
CA PRO A 336 -9.37 19.29 -17.56
C PRO A 336 -9.20 17.87 -17.03
N GLU A 337 -10.09 16.96 -17.38
CA GLU A 337 -10.07 15.55 -16.98
C GLU A 337 -8.78 14.85 -17.43
N ILE A 338 -8.32 15.14 -18.66
CA ILE A 338 -7.10 14.58 -19.22
C ILE A 338 -5.87 15.14 -18.49
N VAL A 339 -5.89 16.44 -18.18
CA VAL A 339 -4.79 17.10 -17.45
C VAL A 339 -4.61 16.49 -16.06
N VAL A 340 -5.70 16.11 -15.38
CA VAL A 340 -5.65 15.44 -14.07
C VAL A 340 -4.95 14.08 -14.16
N GLY A 341 -5.04 13.37 -15.29
CA GLY A 341 -4.37 12.10 -15.52
C GLY A 341 -2.86 12.20 -15.78
N PHE A 342 -2.38 13.36 -16.27
CA PHE A 342 -0.97 13.52 -16.69
C PHE A 342 0.06 13.25 -15.61
N PRO A 343 -0.06 13.72 -14.35
CA PRO A 343 0.97 13.47 -13.35
C PRO A 343 1.16 11.98 -13.04
N ILE A 344 0.07 11.21 -13.03
CA ILE A 344 0.14 9.76 -12.81
C ILE A 344 0.74 9.07 -14.04
N ALA A 345 0.28 9.42 -15.24
CA ALA A 345 0.77 8.84 -16.48
C ALA A 345 2.25 9.13 -16.70
N LEU A 346 2.68 10.38 -16.52
CA LEU A 346 4.06 10.81 -16.70
C LEU A 346 4.99 10.17 -15.66
N PHE A 347 4.55 10.07 -14.40
CA PHE A 347 5.29 9.36 -13.36
C PHE A 347 5.55 7.91 -13.77
N MET A 348 4.53 7.17 -14.18
CA MET A 348 4.65 5.78 -14.59
C MET A 348 5.50 5.61 -15.86
N PHE A 349 5.41 6.57 -16.79
CA PHE A 349 6.18 6.60 -18.02
C PHE A 349 7.68 6.81 -17.73
N ILE A 350 8.03 7.76 -16.87
CA ILE A 350 9.42 8.02 -16.47
C ILE A 350 10.01 6.79 -15.76
N VAL A 351 9.24 6.15 -14.87
CA VAL A 351 9.67 4.91 -14.22
C VAL A 351 9.89 3.79 -15.25
N ALA A 352 9.01 3.66 -16.26
CA ALA A 352 9.12 2.65 -17.30
C ALA A 352 10.41 2.81 -18.13
N ILE A 353 10.64 4.01 -18.64
CA ILE A 353 11.81 4.29 -19.49
C ILE A 353 13.09 4.35 -18.68
N GLY A 354 13.02 4.88 -17.46
CA GLY A 354 14.20 5.04 -16.61
C GLY A 354 14.82 3.72 -16.14
N GLN A 355 14.02 2.67 -15.93
CA GLN A 355 14.49 1.41 -15.33
C GLN A 355 15.67 0.76 -16.06
N PRO A 356 15.71 0.59 -17.39
CA PRO A 356 16.85 -0.03 -18.08
C PRO A 356 18.15 0.77 -17.93
N PHE A 357 18.07 2.10 -18.03
CA PHE A 357 19.24 2.98 -17.90
C PHE A 357 19.77 3.03 -16.47
N LEU A 358 18.83 3.08 -15.50
CA LEU A 358 19.17 3.12 -14.09
C LEU A 358 19.74 1.78 -13.61
N GLY A 359 19.36 0.64 -14.20
CA GLY A 359 19.98 -0.65 -13.93
C GLY A 359 21.48 -0.62 -14.14
N VAL A 360 21.90 -0.18 -15.33
CA VAL A 360 23.34 -0.03 -15.67
C VAL A 360 24.05 0.99 -14.76
N TYR A 361 23.37 2.10 -14.45
CA TYR A 361 23.92 3.10 -13.53
C TYR A 361 24.12 2.54 -12.12
N CYS A 362 23.13 1.80 -11.59
CA CYS A 362 23.19 1.20 -10.26
C CYS A 362 24.33 0.21 -10.09
N GLU A 363 24.60 -0.61 -11.12
CA GLU A 363 25.72 -1.57 -11.12
C GLU A 363 27.07 -0.87 -11.05
N ARG A 364 27.21 0.26 -11.76
CA ARG A 364 28.46 1.05 -11.77
C ARG A 364 28.66 1.90 -10.53
N ALA A 365 27.60 2.58 -10.06
CA ALA A 365 27.67 3.52 -8.95
C ALA A 365 27.55 2.83 -7.57
N GLY A 366 27.03 1.58 -7.54
CA GLY A 366 26.73 0.83 -6.34
C GLY A 366 25.29 1.05 -5.85
N TYR A 367 24.61 -0.03 -5.51
CA TYR A 367 23.17 -0.03 -5.14
C TYR A 367 22.85 0.90 -3.97
N ARG A 368 23.62 0.81 -2.87
CA ARG A 368 23.41 1.65 -1.68
C ARG A 368 23.51 3.15 -2.00
N LYS A 369 24.54 3.56 -2.76
CA LYS A 369 24.74 4.96 -3.14
C LYS A 369 23.59 5.45 -4.01
N THR A 370 23.17 4.65 -4.98
CA THR A 370 22.07 4.99 -5.88
C THR A 370 20.73 5.08 -5.15
N MET A 371 20.47 4.19 -4.17
CA MET A 371 19.28 4.32 -3.31
C MET A 371 19.26 5.65 -2.55
N MET A 372 20.41 6.07 -1.95
CA MET A 372 20.51 7.33 -1.23
C MET A 372 20.25 8.54 -2.14
N ILE A 373 20.86 8.54 -3.33
CA ILE A 373 20.66 9.61 -4.32
C ILE A 373 19.19 9.65 -4.76
N GLY A 374 18.62 8.49 -5.10
CA GLY A 374 17.24 8.37 -5.51
C GLY A 374 16.25 8.87 -4.45
N ALA A 375 16.46 8.50 -3.19
CA ALA A 375 15.64 8.98 -2.08
C ALA A 375 15.78 10.50 -1.87
N ALA A 376 16.97 11.07 -2.03
CA ALA A 376 17.18 12.52 -1.95
C ALA A 376 16.49 13.26 -3.10
N VAL A 377 16.60 12.73 -4.33
CA VAL A 377 15.93 13.29 -5.53
C VAL A 377 14.41 13.25 -5.36
N ALA A 378 13.86 12.13 -4.87
CA ALA A 378 12.43 12.01 -4.61
C ALA A 378 11.97 12.97 -3.50
N ALA A 379 12.74 13.10 -2.41
CA ALA A 379 12.43 14.04 -1.33
C ALA A 379 12.36 15.48 -1.84
N ALA A 380 13.32 15.89 -2.68
CA ALA A 380 13.31 17.21 -3.33
C ALA A 380 12.05 17.37 -4.20
N GLY A 381 11.68 16.34 -4.98
CA GLY A 381 10.46 16.35 -5.78
C GLY A 381 9.18 16.45 -4.92
N PHE A 382 9.10 15.78 -3.76
CA PHE A 382 7.96 15.90 -2.83
C PHE A 382 7.88 17.30 -2.22
N VAL A 383 9.01 17.85 -1.72
CA VAL A 383 9.03 19.23 -1.20
C VAL A 383 8.56 20.21 -2.27
N ALA A 384 9.10 20.14 -3.47
CA ALA A 384 8.74 21.03 -4.56
C ALA A 384 7.26 20.85 -4.98
N SER A 385 6.73 19.62 -4.97
CA SER A 385 5.31 19.35 -5.22
C SER A 385 4.39 19.99 -4.18
N ALA A 386 4.82 20.11 -2.91
CA ALA A 386 4.06 20.79 -1.87
C ALA A 386 3.89 22.31 -2.17
N PHE A 387 4.85 22.91 -2.86
CA PHE A 387 4.85 24.33 -3.21
C PHE A 387 4.43 24.59 -4.67
N ALA A 388 3.97 23.58 -5.39
CA ALA A 388 3.52 23.74 -6.76
C ALA A 388 2.42 24.79 -6.87
N VAL A 389 2.54 25.68 -7.86
CA VAL A 389 1.63 26.79 -8.11
C VAL A 389 0.59 26.43 -9.16
N ASN A 390 0.94 25.58 -10.12
CA ASN A 390 0.08 25.13 -11.19
C ASN A 390 0.40 23.70 -11.61
N VAL A 391 -0.42 23.12 -12.47
CA VAL A 391 -0.28 21.72 -12.90
C VAL A 391 1.02 21.45 -13.66
N LEU A 392 1.53 22.41 -14.45
CA LEU A 392 2.78 22.21 -15.19
C LEU A 392 3.99 22.17 -14.26
N ASP A 393 3.99 23.01 -13.25
CA ASP A 393 4.98 23.02 -12.18
C ASP A 393 4.93 21.68 -11.41
N LEU A 394 3.74 21.23 -11.04
CA LEU A 394 3.56 19.92 -10.41
C LEU A 394 4.06 18.76 -11.29
N LEU A 395 3.81 18.80 -12.60
CA LEU A 395 4.31 17.78 -13.54
C LEU A 395 5.83 17.68 -13.51
N LEU A 396 6.54 18.83 -13.47
CA LEU A 396 8.00 18.87 -13.37
C LEU A 396 8.48 18.18 -12.08
N TRP A 397 7.90 18.56 -10.95
CA TRP A 397 8.32 18.02 -9.64
C TRP A 397 7.93 16.58 -9.44
N ARG A 398 6.78 16.15 -9.96
CA ARG A 398 6.41 14.71 -9.99
C ARG A 398 7.30 13.90 -10.90
N SER A 399 7.82 14.48 -11.99
CA SER A 399 8.83 13.85 -12.85
C SER A 399 10.14 13.60 -12.09
N LEU A 400 10.55 14.57 -11.28
CA LEU A 400 11.74 14.42 -10.41
C LEU A 400 11.53 13.32 -9.36
N SER A 401 10.35 13.29 -8.71
CA SER A 401 9.99 12.21 -7.77
C SER A 401 9.98 10.84 -8.45
N ALA A 402 9.48 10.75 -9.70
CA ALA A 402 9.44 9.51 -10.47
C ALA A 402 10.84 8.98 -10.78
N LEU A 403 11.78 9.88 -11.12
CA LEU A 403 13.19 9.51 -11.34
C LEU A 403 13.82 8.96 -10.05
N GLY A 404 13.60 9.66 -8.91
CA GLY A 404 14.06 9.20 -7.61
C GLY A 404 13.45 7.84 -7.22
N TYR A 405 12.16 7.66 -7.46
CA TYR A 405 11.45 6.39 -7.24
C TYR A 405 12.07 5.25 -8.08
N ALA A 406 12.30 5.48 -9.38
CA ALA A 406 12.90 4.49 -10.26
C ALA A 406 14.32 4.09 -9.79
N MET A 407 15.12 5.07 -9.33
CA MET A 407 16.46 4.83 -8.77
C MET A 407 16.39 3.93 -7.53
N VAL A 408 15.54 4.24 -6.57
CA VAL A 408 15.40 3.45 -5.32
C VAL A 408 14.86 2.06 -5.61
N PHE A 409 13.85 1.95 -6.47
CA PHE A 409 13.23 0.67 -6.81
C PHE A 409 14.22 -0.28 -7.50
N VAL A 410 14.92 0.19 -8.54
CA VAL A 410 15.90 -0.62 -9.29
C VAL A 410 17.09 -1.00 -8.43
N SER A 411 17.60 -0.04 -7.63
CA SER A 411 18.72 -0.30 -6.72
C SER A 411 18.35 -1.30 -5.62
N GLY A 412 17.15 -1.18 -5.05
CA GLY A 412 16.65 -2.11 -4.04
C GLY A 412 16.51 -3.53 -4.60
N GLN A 413 15.98 -3.66 -5.81
CA GLN A 413 15.86 -4.93 -6.52
C GLN A 413 17.23 -5.53 -6.84
N GLY A 414 18.16 -4.73 -7.36
CA GLY A 414 19.53 -5.14 -7.65
C GLY A 414 20.29 -5.56 -6.39
N TYR A 415 20.16 -4.80 -5.30
CA TYR A 415 20.76 -5.16 -4.00
C TYR A 415 20.29 -6.53 -3.51
N VAL A 416 18.99 -6.81 -3.60
CA VAL A 416 18.40 -8.10 -3.21
C VAL A 416 18.94 -9.25 -4.08
N LEU A 417 19.05 -9.05 -5.39
CA LEU A 417 19.56 -10.07 -6.30
C LEU A 417 21.06 -10.36 -6.06
N ASP A 418 21.87 -9.33 -5.79
CA ASP A 418 23.29 -9.44 -5.53
C ASP A 418 23.62 -10.17 -4.21
N HIS A 419 22.77 -10.00 -3.19
CA HIS A 419 22.94 -10.63 -1.88
C HIS A 419 22.12 -11.93 -1.72
N SER A 420 21.55 -12.48 -2.79
CA SER A 420 20.78 -13.73 -2.76
C SER A 420 21.51 -14.88 -3.38
N THR A 421 21.46 -16.07 -2.75
CA THR A 421 21.91 -17.32 -3.35
C THR A 421 20.93 -17.77 -4.43
N ALA A 422 21.39 -18.59 -5.40
CA ALA A 422 20.51 -19.14 -6.44
C ALA A 422 19.27 -19.87 -5.83
N ARG A 423 19.47 -20.57 -4.72
CA ARG A 423 18.37 -21.28 -3.99
C ARG A 423 17.52 -20.35 -3.13
N GLY A 424 18.10 -19.27 -2.59
CA GLY A 424 17.43 -18.28 -1.74
C GLY A 424 16.73 -17.15 -2.51
N ARG A 425 16.93 -17.01 -3.82
CA ARG A 425 16.48 -15.88 -4.64
C ARG A 425 14.98 -15.62 -4.55
N VAL A 426 14.15 -16.67 -4.55
CA VAL A 426 12.70 -16.55 -4.43
C VAL A 426 12.29 -15.97 -3.07
N ARG A 427 12.93 -16.44 -1.98
CA ARG A 427 12.67 -15.92 -0.62
C ARG A 427 13.10 -14.47 -0.48
N SER A 428 14.26 -14.13 -1.02
CA SER A 428 14.80 -12.77 -0.99
C SER A 428 13.90 -11.78 -1.73
N PHE A 429 13.40 -12.20 -2.88
CA PHE A 429 12.46 -11.39 -3.65
C PHE A 429 11.10 -11.23 -2.96
N ALA A 430 10.63 -12.27 -2.25
CA ALA A 430 9.42 -12.20 -1.43
C ALA A 430 9.55 -11.18 -0.29
N LEU A 431 10.73 -11.04 0.33
CA LEU A 431 10.99 -10.00 1.34
C LEU A 431 10.92 -8.59 0.73
N PHE A 432 11.49 -8.41 -0.47
CA PHE A 432 11.44 -7.14 -1.21
C PHE A 432 9.98 -6.75 -1.55
N VAL A 433 9.22 -7.67 -2.12
CA VAL A 433 7.80 -7.46 -2.45
C VAL A 433 6.97 -7.24 -1.19
N GLY A 434 7.25 -7.96 -0.10
CA GLY A 434 6.58 -7.80 1.18
C GLY A 434 6.68 -6.40 1.75
N ALA A 435 7.85 -5.75 1.66
CA ALA A 435 8.04 -4.37 2.08
C ALA A 435 7.19 -3.38 1.24
N ILE A 436 7.14 -3.61 -0.08
CA ILE A 436 6.31 -2.79 -0.98
C ILE A 436 4.82 -2.95 -0.65
N MET A 437 4.37 -4.17 -0.46
CA MET A 437 2.97 -4.45 -0.14
C MET A 437 2.54 -3.87 1.21
N ALA A 438 3.41 -3.96 2.23
CA ALA A 438 3.17 -3.34 3.53
C ALA A 438 3.02 -1.80 3.39
N ALA A 439 3.88 -1.16 2.61
CA ALA A 439 3.78 0.27 2.32
C ALA A 439 2.50 0.62 1.54
N SER A 440 2.10 -0.23 0.58
CA SER A 440 0.86 -0.03 -0.22
C SER A 440 -0.42 -0.25 0.59
N ILE A 441 -0.37 -1.02 1.68
CA ILE A 441 -1.49 -1.11 2.65
C ILE A 441 -1.57 0.18 3.48
N CYS A 442 -0.43 0.62 4.01
CA CYS A 442 -0.38 1.71 4.97
C CYS A 442 -0.50 3.10 4.32
N GLY A 443 0.18 3.30 3.18
CA GLY A 443 0.36 4.61 2.57
C GLY A 443 -0.93 5.30 2.17
N PRO A 444 -1.78 4.69 1.32
CA PRO A 444 -2.98 5.34 0.85
C PRO A 444 -3.94 5.71 1.98
N SER A 445 -4.10 4.85 2.98
CA SER A 445 -5.00 5.10 4.10
C SER A 445 -4.55 6.28 4.96
N ILE A 446 -3.26 6.29 5.36
CA ILE A 446 -2.71 7.43 6.11
C ILE A 446 -2.69 8.68 5.25
N GLY A 447 -2.31 8.56 3.98
CA GLY A 447 -2.24 9.67 3.06
C GLY A 447 -3.57 10.39 2.91
N GLY A 448 -4.67 9.64 2.79
CA GLY A 448 -6.02 10.19 2.76
C GLY A 448 -6.39 10.90 4.06
N ILE A 449 -6.17 10.26 5.21
CA ILE A 449 -6.43 10.85 6.54
C ILE A 449 -5.62 12.14 6.75
N LEU A 450 -4.34 12.15 6.39
CA LEU A 450 -3.50 13.34 6.51
C LEU A 450 -4.00 14.45 5.57
N ALA A 451 -4.33 14.11 4.33
CA ALA A 451 -4.79 15.10 3.37
C ALA A 451 -6.12 15.76 3.80
N ASP A 452 -7.06 15.00 4.37
CA ASP A 452 -8.32 15.54 4.90
C ASP A 452 -8.11 16.41 6.15
N ASN A 453 -7.17 16.05 7.05
CA ASN A 453 -7.00 16.76 8.33
C ASN A 453 -6.03 17.94 8.28
N ILE A 454 -4.92 17.84 7.54
CA ILE A 454 -3.88 18.87 7.48
C ILE A 454 -3.66 19.43 6.07
N GLY A 455 -4.33 18.86 5.06
CA GLY A 455 -4.24 19.26 3.65
C GLY A 455 -3.17 18.51 2.85
N GLU A 456 -3.26 18.61 1.54
CA GLU A 456 -2.39 17.90 0.59
C GLU A 456 -0.93 18.38 0.65
N ARG A 457 -0.71 19.70 0.76
CA ARG A 457 0.63 20.28 0.80
C ARG A 457 1.47 19.82 1.99
N PRO A 458 1.00 19.87 3.25
CA PRO A 458 1.72 19.31 4.39
C PRO A 458 1.95 17.79 4.26
N THR A 459 1.02 17.06 3.64
CA THR A 459 1.17 15.63 3.40
C THR A 459 2.33 15.33 2.47
N PHE A 460 2.58 16.13 1.43
CA PHE A 460 3.79 16.04 0.60
C PHE A 460 5.08 16.31 1.40
N VAL A 461 5.05 17.25 2.35
CA VAL A 461 6.21 17.50 3.24
C VAL A 461 6.49 16.28 4.13
N ILE A 462 5.46 15.64 4.67
CA ILE A 462 5.61 14.39 5.42
C ILE A 462 6.20 13.28 4.54
N ALA A 463 5.75 13.14 3.29
CA ALA A 463 6.33 12.21 2.33
C ALA A 463 7.82 12.49 2.08
N ALA A 464 8.22 13.76 1.98
CA ALA A 464 9.62 14.13 1.86
C ALA A 464 10.43 13.76 3.11
N LEU A 465 9.90 13.97 4.30
CA LEU A 465 10.55 13.60 5.57
C LEU A 465 10.74 12.08 5.68
N LEU A 466 9.76 11.28 5.27
CA LEU A 466 9.87 9.82 5.22
C LEU A 466 10.93 9.37 4.21
N SER A 467 10.98 10.01 3.04
CA SER A 467 12.02 9.76 2.05
C SER A 467 13.42 10.10 2.58
N LEU A 468 13.59 11.20 3.31
CA LEU A 468 14.83 11.55 3.97
C LEU A 468 15.18 10.59 5.12
N ALA A 469 14.17 10.16 5.92
CA ALA A 469 14.36 9.15 6.95
C ALA A 469 14.85 7.82 6.35
N SER A 470 14.38 7.44 5.17
CA SER A 470 14.87 6.26 4.47
C SER A 470 16.38 6.34 4.18
N ILE A 471 16.92 7.54 3.88
CA ILE A 471 18.36 7.75 3.67
C ILE A 471 19.17 7.42 4.94
N ALA A 472 18.66 7.84 6.11
CA ALA A 472 19.32 7.53 7.38
C ALA A 472 19.41 6.01 7.61
N VAL A 473 18.34 5.28 7.27
CA VAL A 473 18.32 3.80 7.38
C VAL A 473 19.18 3.14 6.31
N ILE A 474 19.19 3.65 5.06
CA ILE A 474 20.07 3.15 3.98
C ILE A 474 21.56 3.27 4.39
N ARG A 475 21.95 4.31 5.15
CA ARG A 475 23.32 4.46 5.65
C ARG A 475 23.78 3.33 6.56
N LEU A 476 22.86 2.61 7.19
CA LEU A 476 23.14 1.45 8.03
C LEU A 476 23.31 0.15 7.22
N MET A 477 23.00 0.18 5.92
CA MET A 477 23.22 -0.97 5.04
C MET A 477 24.71 -1.11 4.72
N PRO A 478 25.24 -2.35 4.62
CA PRO A 478 26.61 -2.56 4.19
C PRO A 478 26.83 -2.11 2.75
N GLN A 479 28.07 -1.73 2.45
CA GLN A 479 28.45 -1.41 1.07
C GLN A 479 28.56 -2.70 0.27
N THR A 480 27.92 -2.74 -0.87
CA THR A 480 28.10 -3.81 -1.85
C THR A 480 29.53 -3.77 -2.37
N ARG A 481 30.26 -4.89 -2.35
CA ARG A 481 31.59 -4.96 -3.00
C ARG A 481 31.40 -4.71 -4.49
N GLN A 482 31.97 -3.63 -4.99
CA GLN A 482 32.07 -3.37 -6.43
C GLN A 482 32.84 -4.55 -7.07
N GLY A 483 32.23 -5.23 -8.03
CA GLY A 483 32.96 -6.17 -8.86
C GLY A 483 32.44 -7.61 -8.91
N ARG A 484 31.33 -7.96 -8.30
CA ARG A 484 30.62 -9.21 -8.61
C ARG A 484 29.57 -8.98 -9.69
N ALA A 485 30.05 -8.57 -10.87
CA ALA A 485 29.29 -8.72 -12.09
C ALA A 485 29.22 -10.21 -12.46
N GLY A 486 28.42 -10.97 -11.74
CA GLY A 486 27.77 -12.16 -12.29
C GLY A 486 26.75 -11.63 -13.28
N ALA A 487 27.21 -11.40 -14.49
CA ALA A 487 26.49 -10.80 -15.58
C ALA A 487 25.09 -11.42 -15.76
N VAL A 488 24.09 -10.81 -15.16
CA VAL A 488 22.83 -10.68 -15.90
C VAL A 488 23.20 -9.66 -16.98
N ASP A 489 23.28 -10.12 -18.21
CA ASP A 489 23.58 -9.29 -19.37
C ASP A 489 22.48 -8.22 -19.47
N THR A 490 22.64 -7.12 -18.72
CA THR A 490 21.70 -5.98 -18.67
C THR A 490 21.93 -5.11 -19.90
N ARG A 491 21.85 -5.76 -21.06
CA ARG A 491 21.86 -5.10 -22.34
C ARG A 491 20.51 -4.40 -22.53
N ILE A 492 20.55 -3.11 -22.80
CA ILE A 492 19.35 -2.37 -23.21
C ILE A 492 18.82 -3.01 -24.51
N PRO A 493 17.55 -3.48 -24.52
CA PRO A 493 16.97 -4.07 -25.72
C PRO A 493 17.04 -3.10 -26.90
N ARG A 494 17.45 -3.57 -28.06
CA ARG A 494 17.43 -2.76 -29.29
C ARG A 494 15.96 -2.57 -29.71
N LEU A 495 15.66 -1.43 -30.33
CA LEU A 495 14.30 -1.16 -30.84
C LEU A 495 13.81 -2.28 -31.79
N SER A 496 14.71 -2.83 -32.62
CA SER A 496 14.37 -3.97 -33.49
C SER A 496 13.98 -5.22 -32.72
N GLU A 497 14.58 -5.48 -31.56
CA GLU A 497 14.27 -6.62 -30.71
C GLU A 497 12.89 -6.43 -30.03
N ILE A 498 12.59 -5.18 -29.61
CA ILE A 498 11.27 -4.83 -29.07
C ILE A 498 10.19 -5.07 -30.12
N PHE A 499 10.37 -4.56 -31.35
CA PHE A 499 9.40 -4.76 -32.42
C PHE A 499 9.27 -6.23 -32.83
N ALA A 500 10.38 -6.98 -32.86
CA ALA A 500 10.35 -8.41 -33.15
C ALA A 500 9.55 -9.20 -32.08
N LEU A 501 9.68 -8.84 -30.80
CA LEU A 501 8.88 -9.45 -29.73
C LEU A 501 7.42 -9.04 -29.80
N MET A 502 7.12 -7.77 -30.11
CA MET A 502 5.73 -7.31 -30.31
C MET A 502 5.07 -7.97 -31.53
N ALA A 503 5.82 -8.36 -32.54
CA ALA A 503 5.33 -9.13 -33.69
C ALA A 503 5.09 -10.62 -33.36
N ASN A 504 5.63 -11.12 -32.23
CA ASN A 504 5.43 -12.51 -31.83
C ASN A 504 4.03 -12.68 -31.19
N PRO A 505 3.11 -13.46 -31.82
CA PRO A 505 1.76 -13.58 -31.32
C PRO A 505 1.67 -14.25 -29.94
N ARG A 506 2.60 -15.16 -29.61
CA ARG A 506 2.65 -15.82 -28.30
C ARG A 506 3.02 -14.83 -27.19
N PHE A 507 4.01 -13.99 -27.45
CA PHE A 507 4.41 -12.93 -26.54
C PHE A 507 3.29 -11.90 -26.35
N MET A 508 2.64 -11.48 -27.44
CA MET A 508 1.54 -10.52 -27.37
C MET A 508 0.27 -11.10 -26.74
N THR A 509 0.05 -12.41 -26.80
CA THR A 509 -1.06 -13.03 -26.06
C THR A 509 -0.91 -12.80 -24.55
N VAL A 510 0.27 -13.02 -23.98
CA VAL A 510 0.49 -12.80 -22.53
C VAL A 510 0.60 -11.31 -22.21
N THR A 511 1.31 -10.55 -23.02
CA THR A 511 1.60 -9.13 -22.72
C THR A 511 0.43 -8.23 -23.10
N GLY A 512 -0.10 -8.37 -24.30
CA GLY A 512 -1.15 -7.50 -24.86
C GLY A 512 -2.55 -7.81 -24.35
N LEU A 513 -2.89 -9.12 -24.18
CA LEU A 513 -4.23 -9.51 -23.69
C LEU A 513 -4.29 -9.68 -22.17
N ALA A 514 -3.15 -9.84 -21.46
CA ALA A 514 -3.18 -10.01 -20.01
C ALA A 514 -2.45 -8.91 -19.27
N ALA A 515 -1.14 -8.72 -19.46
CA ALA A 515 -0.36 -7.82 -18.62
C ALA A 515 -0.74 -6.33 -18.79
N MET A 516 -0.84 -5.83 -20.01
CA MET A 516 -1.20 -4.44 -20.26
C MET A 516 -2.61 -4.09 -19.78
N PRO A 517 -3.68 -4.86 -20.13
CA PRO A 517 -5.02 -4.58 -19.64
C PRO A 517 -5.14 -4.61 -18.11
N ALA A 518 -4.46 -5.56 -17.45
CA ALA A 518 -4.39 -5.60 -16.00
C ALA A 518 -3.84 -4.30 -15.40
N LYS A 519 -2.79 -3.73 -15.99
CA LYS A 519 -2.17 -2.49 -15.51
C LYS A 519 -2.95 -1.24 -15.88
N ILE A 520 -3.59 -1.22 -17.04
CA ILE A 520 -4.53 -0.15 -17.42
C ILE A 520 -5.68 -0.08 -16.40
N LEU A 521 -6.26 -1.23 -16.05
CA LEU A 521 -7.30 -1.29 -15.03
C LEU A 521 -6.79 -0.82 -13.67
N LEU A 522 -5.62 -1.29 -13.23
CA LEU A 522 -5.06 -0.91 -11.93
C LEU A 522 -4.89 0.61 -11.82
N THR A 523 -4.20 1.24 -12.75
CA THR A 523 -3.89 2.68 -12.64
C THR A 523 -5.05 3.56 -13.06
N GLY A 524 -5.82 3.16 -14.08
CA GLY A 524 -7.00 3.89 -14.52
C GLY A 524 -8.14 3.82 -13.51
N VAL A 525 -8.42 2.65 -12.95
CA VAL A 525 -9.50 2.50 -11.97
C VAL A 525 -9.01 2.90 -10.57
N CYS A 526 -8.01 2.23 -10.00
CA CYS A 526 -7.65 2.45 -8.60
C CYS A 526 -6.96 3.81 -8.37
N PHE A 527 -6.07 4.27 -9.26
CA PHE A 527 -5.29 5.47 -8.99
C PHE A 527 -5.88 6.75 -9.59
N TYR A 528 -6.80 6.64 -10.57
CA TYR A 528 -7.44 7.80 -11.17
C TYR A 528 -8.95 7.86 -10.85
N LEU A 529 -9.74 6.82 -11.22
CA LEU A 529 -11.19 6.87 -11.08
C LEU A 529 -11.65 6.83 -9.61
N VAL A 530 -11.10 5.93 -8.78
CA VAL A 530 -11.55 5.76 -7.39
C VAL A 530 -11.42 7.05 -6.59
N PRO A 531 -10.25 7.73 -6.51
CA PRO A 531 -10.16 8.97 -5.74
C PRO A 531 -11.11 10.06 -6.22
N LEU A 532 -11.21 10.26 -7.54
CA LEU A 532 -12.07 11.30 -8.10
C LEU A 532 -13.56 10.99 -7.93
N TYR A 533 -13.96 9.74 -8.11
CA TYR A 533 -15.35 9.33 -7.96
C TYR A 533 -15.82 9.43 -6.52
N VAL A 534 -15.02 8.95 -5.57
CA VAL A 534 -15.33 9.03 -4.12
C VAL A 534 -15.59 10.48 -3.71
N LEU A 535 -14.73 11.41 -4.12
CA LEU A 535 -14.92 12.83 -3.87
C LEU A 535 -16.15 13.40 -4.61
N SER A 536 -16.45 12.91 -5.83
CA SER A 536 -17.59 13.40 -6.62
C SER A 536 -18.95 13.01 -6.01
N ILE A 537 -19.00 11.97 -5.19
CA ILE A 537 -20.20 11.55 -4.46
C ILE A 537 -20.29 12.14 -3.05
N GLY A 538 -19.38 13.07 -2.71
CA GLY A 538 -19.38 13.81 -1.44
C GLY A 538 -18.67 13.12 -0.29
N ASP A 539 -17.83 12.11 -0.56
CA ASP A 539 -17.03 11.42 0.44
C ASP A 539 -15.59 11.97 0.51
N THR A 540 -14.75 11.43 1.39
CA THR A 540 -13.45 11.98 1.80
C THR A 540 -12.27 11.33 1.08
N GLN A 541 -11.10 11.98 1.12
CA GLN A 541 -9.83 11.42 0.64
C GLN A 541 -9.38 10.23 1.50
N ALA A 542 -9.73 10.24 2.80
CA ALA A 542 -9.53 9.12 3.71
C ALA A 542 -10.28 7.87 3.24
N MET A 543 -11.54 8.02 2.81
CA MET A 543 -12.32 6.91 2.26
C MET A 543 -11.69 6.36 0.97
N ALA A 544 -11.24 7.23 0.07
CA ALA A 544 -10.49 6.81 -1.12
C ALA A 544 -9.24 6.01 -0.74
N GLY A 545 -8.48 6.47 0.26
CA GLY A 545 -7.32 5.75 0.81
C GLY A 545 -7.67 4.37 1.38
N ARG A 546 -8.77 4.26 2.14
CA ARG A 546 -9.26 2.98 2.70
C ARG A 546 -9.65 1.99 1.60
N ILE A 547 -10.28 2.47 0.53
CA ILE A 547 -10.62 1.64 -0.65
C ILE A 547 -9.35 1.11 -1.33
N LEU A 548 -8.33 1.97 -1.52
CA LEU A 548 -7.04 1.56 -2.10
C LEU A 548 -6.31 0.55 -1.19
N MET A 549 -6.39 0.73 0.13
CA MET A 549 -5.86 -0.24 1.09
C MET A 549 -6.48 -1.63 0.89
N ALA A 550 -7.79 -1.73 0.65
CA ALA A 550 -8.46 -3.01 0.42
C ALA A 550 -7.87 -3.77 -0.77
N TYR A 551 -7.50 -3.07 -1.86
CA TYR A 551 -6.76 -3.67 -2.98
C TYR A 551 -5.45 -4.32 -2.53
N ALA A 552 -4.63 -3.58 -1.78
CA ALA A 552 -3.33 -4.06 -1.31
C ALA A 552 -3.47 -5.23 -0.32
N VAL A 553 -4.50 -5.21 0.55
CA VAL A 553 -4.82 -6.32 1.46
C VAL A 553 -5.15 -7.59 0.66
N MET A 554 -5.99 -7.50 -0.37
CA MET A 554 -6.29 -8.66 -1.22
C MET A 554 -5.04 -9.23 -1.91
N MET A 555 -4.14 -8.35 -2.36
CA MET A 555 -2.85 -8.76 -2.94
C MET A 555 -1.97 -9.53 -1.94
N VAL A 556 -1.95 -9.10 -0.69
CA VAL A 556 -1.15 -9.75 0.37
C VAL A 556 -1.74 -11.08 0.83
N VAL A 557 -3.07 -11.15 0.95
CA VAL A 557 -3.76 -12.36 1.44
C VAL A 557 -3.78 -13.46 0.38
N ILE A 558 -4.11 -13.12 -0.87
CA ILE A 558 -4.34 -14.10 -1.94
C ILE A 558 -3.06 -14.38 -2.72
N GLY A 559 -2.19 -13.38 -2.90
CA GLY A 559 -0.96 -13.52 -3.69
C GLY A 559 -0.09 -14.73 -3.34
N PRO A 560 0.22 -14.99 -2.04
CA PRO A 560 0.97 -16.17 -1.63
C PRO A 560 0.31 -17.52 -1.92
N MET A 561 -1.01 -17.55 -2.09
CA MET A 561 -1.76 -18.78 -2.39
C MET A 561 -1.71 -19.16 -3.86
N THR A 562 -1.52 -18.18 -4.74
CA THR A 562 -1.57 -18.36 -6.20
C THR A 562 -0.53 -19.36 -6.74
N PRO A 563 0.75 -19.37 -6.30
CA PRO A 563 1.73 -20.37 -6.77
C PRO A 563 1.32 -21.81 -6.46
N ALA A 564 0.63 -22.04 -5.33
CA ALA A 564 0.12 -23.37 -4.98
C ALA A 564 -1.02 -23.84 -5.90
N LEU A 565 -1.76 -22.89 -6.48
CA LEU A 565 -2.84 -23.16 -7.44
C LEU A 565 -2.30 -23.32 -8.88
N ALA A 566 -1.17 -22.68 -9.21
CA ALA A 566 -0.56 -22.62 -10.54
C ALA A 566 0.35 -23.83 -10.83
N THR A 567 -0.12 -25.06 -10.57
CA THR A 567 0.70 -26.27 -10.65
C THR A 567 0.86 -26.82 -12.08
N THR A 568 -0.01 -26.46 -13.00
CA THR A 568 0.03 -26.91 -14.40
C THR A 568 -0.13 -25.71 -15.35
N ARG A 569 0.37 -25.84 -16.58
CA ARG A 569 0.26 -24.80 -17.62
C ARG A 569 -1.21 -24.42 -17.89
N GLU A 570 -2.08 -25.38 -17.95
CA GLU A 570 -3.51 -25.15 -18.15
C GLU A 570 -4.13 -24.37 -16.98
N ARG A 571 -3.80 -24.72 -15.73
CA ARG A 571 -4.24 -23.96 -14.55
C ARG A 571 -3.71 -22.54 -14.55
N MET A 572 -2.47 -22.31 -14.99
CA MET A 572 -1.92 -20.96 -15.14
C MET A 572 -2.73 -20.12 -16.14
N HIS A 573 -3.14 -20.71 -17.29
CA HIS A 573 -4.01 -20.01 -18.25
C HIS A 573 -5.36 -19.61 -17.63
N TRP A 574 -5.99 -20.53 -16.89
CA TRP A 574 -7.24 -20.25 -16.18
C TRP A 574 -7.09 -19.22 -15.07
N LEU A 575 -5.98 -19.24 -14.31
CA LEU A 575 -5.71 -18.26 -13.28
C LEU A 575 -5.50 -16.86 -13.85
N VAL A 576 -4.76 -16.74 -14.96
CA VAL A 576 -4.53 -15.45 -15.63
C VAL A 576 -5.83 -14.93 -16.23
N GLY A 577 -6.49 -15.69 -17.08
CA GLY A 577 -7.70 -15.24 -17.75
C GLY A 577 -8.89 -15.07 -16.79
N GLY A 578 -9.11 -16.02 -15.88
CA GLY A 578 -10.15 -15.94 -14.84
C GLY A 578 -9.93 -14.79 -13.89
N GLY A 579 -8.66 -14.53 -13.49
CA GLY A 579 -8.30 -13.37 -12.68
C GLY A 579 -8.59 -12.04 -13.39
N LEU A 580 -8.35 -11.95 -14.71
CA LEU A 580 -8.70 -10.76 -15.50
C LEU A 580 -10.22 -10.59 -15.60
N VAL A 581 -10.96 -11.67 -15.86
CA VAL A 581 -12.43 -11.63 -15.88
C VAL A 581 -12.96 -11.16 -14.53
N LEU A 582 -12.46 -11.71 -13.43
CA LEU A 582 -12.88 -11.31 -12.08
C LEU A 582 -12.55 -9.84 -11.81
N SER A 583 -11.36 -9.37 -12.22
CA SER A 583 -10.99 -7.95 -12.11
C SER A 583 -11.93 -7.07 -12.94
N GLY A 584 -12.28 -7.50 -14.16
CA GLY A 584 -13.21 -6.80 -15.02
C GLY A 584 -14.63 -6.75 -14.46
N LEU A 585 -15.11 -7.86 -13.87
CA LEU A 585 -16.38 -7.90 -13.14
C LEU A 585 -16.42 -6.86 -11.99
N GLY A 586 -15.29 -6.58 -11.34
CA GLY A 586 -15.19 -5.50 -10.38
C GLY A 586 -15.64 -4.16 -10.96
N GLY A 587 -15.16 -3.79 -12.17
CA GLY A 587 -15.62 -2.58 -12.86
C GLY A 587 -17.11 -2.61 -13.23
N LEU A 588 -17.62 -3.79 -13.63
CA LEU A 588 -19.04 -3.99 -13.98
C LEU A 588 -19.99 -3.88 -12.78
N LEU A 589 -19.53 -4.10 -11.54
CA LEU A 589 -20.35 -3.88 -10.34
C LEU A 589 -20.89 -2.45 -10.23
N MET A 590 -20.25 -1.49 -10.85
CA MET A 590 -20.72 -0.10 -10.86
C MET A 590 -22.04 0.08 -11.65
N LEU A 591 -22.51 -0.94 -12.36
CA LEU A 591 -23.87 -0.97 -12.94
C LEU A 591 -24.95 -1.13 -11.86
N ALA A 592 -24.64 -1.90 -10.80
CA ALA A 592 -25.60 -2.24 -9.75
C ALA A 592 -25.88 -1.06 -8.78
N GLY A 593 -24.89 -0.16 -8.57
CA GLY A 593 -25.09 0.96 -7.67
C GLY A 593 -24.03 2.05 -7.78
N SER A 594 -24.24 3.15 -7.06
CA SER A 594 -23.38 4.35 -7.09
C SER A 594 -22.76 4.68 -5.75
N SER A 595 -23.07 3.93 -4.68
CA SER A 595 -22.55 4.22 -3.34
C SER A 595 -21.09 3.78 -3.17
N VAL A 596 -20.42 4.31 -2.16
CA VAL A 596 -19.04 3.96 -1.77
C VAL A 596 -18.88 2.45 -1.56
N GLY A 597 -19.91 1.76 -1.03
CA GLY A 597 -19.89 0.32 -0.83
C GLY A 597 -19.72 -0.47 -2.14
N TRP A 598 -20.31 -0.02 -3.25
CA TRP A 598 -20.11 -0.64 -4.56
C TRP A 598 -18.69 -0.41 -5.11
N VAL A 599 -18.12 0.80 -4.87
CA VAL A 599 -16.72 1.08 -5.23
C VAL A 599 -15.77 0.19 -4.43
N PHE A 600 -16.02 0.05 -3.14
CA PHE A 600 -15.24 -0.84 -2.26
C PHE A 600 -15.28 -2.29 -2.75
N ALA A 601 -16.49 -2.81 -3.02
CA ALA A 601 -16.66 -4.16 -3.56
C ALA A 601 -15.98 -4.34 -4.93
N ALA A 602 -16.07 -3.34 -5.80
CA ALA A 602 -15.39 -3.32 -7.10
C ALA A 602 -13.87 -3.45 -6.92
N VAL A 603 -13.26 -2.65 -6.05
CA VAL A 603 -11.80 -2.66 -5.81
C VAL A 603 -11.35 -3.95 -5.13
N VAL A 604 -12.15 -4.53 -4.23
CA VAL A 604 -11.88 -5.87 -3.65
C VAL A 604 -11.83 -6.93 -4.75
N LEU A 605 -12.80 -6.97 -5.66
CA LEU A 605 -12.78 -7.92 -6.79
C LEU A 605 -11.60 -7.69 -7.73
N VAL A 606 -11.25 -6.43 -8.00
CA VAL A 606 -10.04 -6.08 -8.75
C VAL A 606 -8.81 -6.66 -8.05
N GLY A 607 -8.69 -6.47 -6.74
CA GLY A 607 -7.56 -6.98 -5.94
C GLY A 607 -7.45 -8.50 -5.97
N ILE A 608 -8.56 -9.22 -5.80
CA ILE A 608 -8.61 -10.69 -5.88
C ILE A 608 -8.18 -11.16 -7.28
N GLY A 609 -8.79 -10.61 -8.32
CA GLY A 609 -8.49 -11.00 -9.70
C GLY A 609 -7.05 -10.70 -10.11
N GLN A 610 -6.51 -9.54 -9.72
CA GLN A 610 -5.12 -9.17 -9.95
C GLN A 610 -4.14 -10.10 -9.23
N SER A 611 -4.44 -10.50 -7.99
CA SER A 611 -3.61 -11.42 -7.22
C SER A 611 -3.49 -12.78 -7.90
N LEU A 612 -4.59 -13.30 -8.46
CA LEU A 612 -4.60 -14.56 -9.20
C LEU A 612 -3.86 -14.46 -10.53
N SER A 613 -4.00 -13.33 -11.22
CA SER A 613 -3.48 -13.13 -12.57
C SER A 613 -1.98 -12.84 -12.61
N ILE A 614 -1.50 -11.85 -11.83
CA ILE A 614 -0.14 -11.31 -11.94
C ILE A 614 0.94 -12.36 -11.66
N SER A 615 0.74 -13.20 -10.64
CA SER A 615 1.73 -14.19 -10.24
C SER A 615 2.00 -15.24 -11.33
N ALA A 616 0.96 -15.61 -12.08
CA ALA A 616 1.05 -16.62 -13.16
C ALA A 616 1.51 -16.01 -14.50
N GLN A 617 1.31 -14.70 -14.73
CA GLN A 617 1.68 -14.04 -15.98
C GLN A 617 3.17 -14.14 -16.28
N ALA A 618 4.02 -13.86 -15.29
CA ALA A 618 5.47 -13.89 -15.46
C ALA A 618 5.97 -15.31 -15.81
N ALA A 619 5.41 -16.35 -15.18
CA ALA A 619 5.74 -17.74 -15.48
C ALA A 619 5.32 -18.13 -16.92
N LEU A 620 4.17 -17.64 -17.38
CA LEU A 620 3.70 -17.90 -18.74
C LEU A 620 4.57 -17.22 -19.82
N VAL A 621 5.22 -16.10 -19.53
CA VAL A 621 6.16 -15.49 -20.47
C VAL A 621 7.33 -16.43 -20.75
N SER A 622 7.93 -17.08 -19.73
CA SER A 622 8.95 -18.12 -19.94
C SER A 622 8.43 -19.25 -20.81
N ASP A 623 7.27 -19.80 -20.48
CA ASP A 623 6.70 -20.96 -21.13
C ASP A 623 6.29 -20.72 -22.59
N HIS A 624 5.73 -19.54 -22.91
CA HIS A 624 5.24 -19.22 -24.24
C HIS A 624 6.33 -18.70 -25.16
N CYS A 625 7.41 -18.17 -24.62
CA CYS A 625 8.46 -17.46 -25.36
C CYS A 625 9.81 -18.19 -25.31
N GLU A 626 9.85 -19.50 -25.07
CA GLU A 626 11.07 -20.29 -25.01
C GLU A 626 11.94 -20.10 -26.26
N ASP A 627 11.32 -20.11 -27.46
CA ASP A 627 12.01 -19.83 -28.73
C ASP A 627 12.61 -18.43 -28.82
N ALA A 628 11.91 -17.43 -28.26
CA ALA A 628 12.38 -16.04 -28.23
C ALA A 628 13.48 -15.86 -27.17
N ILE A 629 13.36 -16.54 -26.03
CA ILE A 629 14.37 -16.57 -24.98
C ILE A 629 15.67 -17.18 -25.49
N GLY A 630 15.58 -18.29 -26.26
CA GLY A 630 16.75 -18.93 -26.89
C GLY A 630 17.48 -18.03 -27.91
N LYS A 631 16.73 -17.14 -28.61
CA LYS A 631 17.31 -16.22 -29.62
C LYS A 631 17.81 -14.89 -29.05
N LEU A 632 17.07 -14.29 -28.12
CA LEU A 632 17.28 -12.91 -27.65
C LEU A 632 17.83 -12.84 -26.22
N GLY A 633 17.82 -13.96 -25.50
CA GLY A 633 18.17 -14.04 -24.09
C GLY A 633 16.98 -13.72 -23.17
N GLU A 634 16.97 -14.36 -22.00
CA GLU A 634 15.91 -14.22 -20.99
C GLU A 634 15.74 -12.77 -20.51
N GLY A 635 16.88 -12.09 -20.27
CA GLY A 635 16.89 -10.69 -19.82
C GLY A 635 16.21 -9.73 -20.78
N THR A 636 16.39 -9.92 -22.11
CA THR A 636 15.76 -9.09 -23.14
C THR A 636 14.24 -9.31 -23.17
N VAL A 637 13.79 -10.57 -23.16
CA VAL A 637 12.35 -10.91 -23.22
C VAL A 637 11.62 -10.38 -22.00
N TYR A 638 12.13 -10.60 -20.78
CA TYR A 638 11.57 -10.05 -19.56
C TYR A 638 11.67 -8.53 -19.49
N GLY A 639 12.74 -7.94 -20.01
CA GLY A 639 12.90 -6.49 -20.09
C GLY A 639 11.80 -5.83 -20.92
N VAL A 640 11.51 -6.39 -22.10
CA VAL A 640 10.44 -5.91 -22.98
C VAL A 640 9.06 -6.17 -22.37
N TYR A 641 8.85 -7.33 -21.74
CA TYR A 641 7.61 -7.62 -21.00
C TYR A 641 7.33 -6.56 -19.91
N ARG A 642 8.33 -6.25 -19.09
CA ARG A 642 8.24 -5.22 -18.04
C ARG A 642 8.00 -3.82 -18.58
N LEU A 643 8.64 -3.48 -19.70
CA LEU A 643 8.42 -2.21 -20.36
C LEU A 643 6.97 -2.05 -20.82
N LEU A 644 6.41 -3.06 -21.49
CA LEU A 644 5.01 -3.02 -21.95
C LEU A 644 4.02 -3.05 -20.79
N GLU A 645 4.28 -3.81 -19.74
CA GLU A 645 3.50 -3.80 -18.49
C GLU A 645 3.46 -2.38 -17.90
N ARG A 646 4.60 -1.69 -17.84
CA ARG A 646 4.70 -0.32 -17.33
C ARG A 646 4.05 0.72 -18.24
N LEU A 647 4.10 0.52 -19.53
CA LEU A 647 3.34 1.36 -20.48
C LEU A 647 1.83 1.24 -20.26
N GLY A 648 1.33 0.04 -19.92
CA GLY A 648 -0.05 -0.14 -19.47
C GLY A 648 -0.39 0.74 -18.25
N ASN A 649 0.51 0.82 -17.27
CA ASN A 649 0.33 1.72 -16.12
C ASN A 649 0.27 3.20 -16.52
N ALA A 650 1.05 3.62 -17.50
CA ALA A 650 1.07 5.00 -17.96
C ALA A 650 -0.20 5.35 -18.78
N LEU A 651 -0.70 4.40 -19.57
CA LEU A 651 -1.89 4.60 -20.39
C LEU A 651 -3.19 4.59 -19.59
N GLY A 652 -3.24 3.85 -18.47
CA GLY A 652 -4.45 3.69 -17.66
C GLY A 652 -5.14 4.99 -17.28
N PRO A 653 -4.47 5.95 -16.63
CA PRO A 653 -5.07 7.23 -16.25
C PRO A 653 -5.54 8.06 -17.44
N LEU A 654 -4.83 8.03 -18.56
CA LEU A 654 -5.21 8.76 -19.78
C LEU A 654 -6.45 8.17 -20.42
N ILE A 655 -6.54 6.85 -20.54
CA ILE A 655 -7.73 6.14 -21.05
C ILE A 655 -8.91 6.40 -20.12
N ALA A 656 -8.72 6.31 -18.81
CA ALA A 656 -9.77 6.59 -17.83
C ALA A 656 -10.26 8.04 -17.94
N ALA A 657 -9.35 9.01 -18.09
CA ALA A 657 -9.67 10.41 -18.25
C ALA A 657 -10.48 10.68 -19.53
N MET A 658 -10.09 10.08 -20.67
CA MET A 658 -10.84 10.18 -21.92
C MET A 658 -12.25 9.62 -21.80
N LEU A 659 -12.39 8.49 -21.12
CA LEU A 659 -13.70 7.88 -20.88
C LEU A 659 -14.57 8.74 -19.97
N VAL A 660 -13.98 9.33 -18.90
CA VAL A 660 -14.72 10.24 -17.99
C VAL A 660 -15.22 11.47 -18.75
N LEU A 661 -14.39 12.03 -19.61
CA LEU A 661 -14.75 13.20 -20.42
C LEU A 661 -16.01 12.96 -21.29
N HIS A 662 -16.14 11.75 -21.85
CA HIS A 662 -17.24 11.45 -22.78
C HIS A 662 -18.45 10.80 -22.12
N PHE A 663 -18.25 10.00 -21.08
CA PHE A 663 -19.27 9.14 -20.49
C PHE A 663 -19.51 9.38 -18.99
N GLY A 664 -18.65 10.17 -18.33
CA GLY A 664 -18.68 10.35 -16.87
C GLY A 664 -18.04 9.19 -16.11
N TYR A 665 -18.01 9.28 -14.78
CA TYR A 665 -17.25 8.36 -13.94
C TYR A 665 -17.75 6.90 -13.99
N ARG A 666 -19.05 6.65 -13.69
CA ARG A 666 -19.60 5.29 -13.59
C ARG A 666 -19.46 4.47 -14.88
N PRO A 667 -19.85 4.99 -16.04
CA PRO A 667 -19.65 4.26 -17.31
C PRO A 667 -18.18 3.99 -17.61
N SER A 668 -17.25 4.83 -17.14
CA SER A 668 -15.81 4.62 -17.33
C SER A 668 -15.30 3.41 -16.57
N PHE A 669 -15.75 3.18 -15.32
CA PHE A 669 -15.47 1.94 -14.59
C PHE A 669 -15.96 0.72 -15.37
N VAL A 670 -17.18 0.79 -15.87
CA VAL A 670 -17.83 -0.28 -16.63
C VAL A 670 -17.08 -0.57 -17.93
N ALA A 671 -16.72 0.46 -18.68
CA ALA A 671 -16.03 0.33 -19.97
C ALA A 671 -14.63 -0.31 -19.80
N ILE A 672 -13.85 0.16 -18.83
CA ILE A 672 -12.52 -0.43 -18.54
C ILE A 672 -12.71 -1.87 -18.03
N GLY A 673 -13.64 -2.10 -17.12
CA GLY A 673 -13.94 -3.42 -16.58
C GLY A 673 -14.37 -4.42 -17.67
N ALA A 674 -15.31 -4.02 -18.53
CA ALA A 674 -15.76 -4.84 -19.66
C ALA A 674 -14.62 -5.19 -20.62
N THR A 675 -13.79 -4.19 -20.96
CA THR A 675 -12.63 -4.40 -21.84
C THR A 675 -11.67 -5.42 -21.26
N VAL A 676 -11.34 -5.30 -19.96
CA VAL A 676 -10.43 -6.23 -19.29
C VAL A 676 -11.03 -7.63 -19.16
N ALA A 677 -12.33 -7.74 -18.88
CA ALA A 677 -13.02 -9.04 -18.88
C ALA A 677 -12.98 -9.72 -20.25
N VAL A 678 -13.26 -8.97 -21.34
CA VAL A 678 -13.16 -9.46 -22.71
C VAL A 678 -11.73 -9.91 -23.03
N CYS A 679 -10.72 -9.11 -22.67
CA CYS A 679 -9.31 -9.49 -22.83
C CYS A 679 -8.99 -10.80 -22.09
N GLY A 680 -9.52 -10.99 -20.88
CA GLY A 680 -9.36 -12.21 -20.10
C GLY A 680 -9.95 -13.43 -20.78
N VAL A 681 -11.17 -13.31 -21.33
CA VAL A 681 -11.82 -14.37 -22.12
C VAL A 681 -11.02 -14.67 -23.38
N MET A 682 -10.64 -13.64 -24.14
CA MET A 682 -9.82 -13.80 -25.36
C MET A 682 -8.48 -14.48 -25.05
N PHE A 683 -7.86 -14.12 -23.91
CA PHE A 683 -6.62 -14.75 -23.47
C PHE A 683 -6.78 -16.25 -23.26
N VAL A 684 -7.83 -16.72 -22.56
CA VAL A 684 -8.08 -18.14 -22.33
C VAL A 684 -8.26 -18.88 -23.67
N PHE A 685 -9.05 -18.31 -24.60
CA PHE A 685 -9.24 -18.91 -25.90
C PHE A 685 -7.95 -18.97 -26.73
N ALA A 686 -7.17 -17.91 -26.78
CA ALA A 686 -5.91 -17.86 -27.52
C ALA A 686 -4.87 -18.82 -26.95
N ALA A 687 -4.75 -18.90 -25.63
CA ALA A 687 -3.85 -19.81 -24.93
C ALA A 687 -4.24 -21.29 -25.16
N HIS A 688 -5.53 -21.61 -25.13
CA HIS A 688 -6.01 -22.97 -25.37
C HIS A 688 -5.74 -23.43 -26.81
N ARG A 689 -5.93 -22.56 -27.81
CA ARG A 689 -5.58 -22.85 -29.21
C ARG A 689 -4.10 -23.12 -29.41
N SER A 690 -3.22 -22.35 -28.75
CA SER A 690 -1.78 -22.55 -28.88
C SER A 690 -1.32 -23.89 -28.30
N THR A 691 -1.98 -24.39 -27.26
CA THR A 691 -1.68 -25.70 -26.65
C THR A 691 -2.11 -26.87 -27.57
N GLN A 692 -3.23 -26.76 -28.27
CA GLN A 692 -3.71 -27.79 -29.19
C GLN A 692 -2.84 -27.92 -30.46
N LEU A 693 -2.23 -26.83 -30.92
CA LEU A 693 -1.32 -26.85 -32.09
C LEU A 693 -0.01 -27.59 -31.80
N HIS A 694 0.44 -27.65 -30.54
CA HIS A 694 1.61 -28.44 -30.13
C HIS A 694 1.35 -29.93 -29.95
N LEU A 695 0.07 -30.34 -29.82
CA LEU A 695 -0.34 -31.75 -29.64
C LEU A 695 -0.64 -32.49 -30.99
N LYS A 696 -0.65 -31.80 -32.12
CA LYS A 696 -0.72 -32.45 -33.43
C LYS A 696 0.71 -32.84 -33.84
N PRO A 697 1.05 -34.15 -33.88
CA PRO A 697 2.30 -34.59 -34.50
C PRO A 697 2.27 -34.23 -35.99
N ALA A 698 3.43 -33.74 -36.47
CA ALA A 698 3.68 -33.42 -37.87
C ALA A 698 3.64 -34.69 -38.72
#